data_72ccdb495b00d04fd6703bf2f1343af1
#
_entry.id   72ccdb495b00d04fd6703bf2f1343af1
#
_cell.length_a   1.000
_cell.length_b   1.000
_cell.length_c   1.000
_cell.angle_alpha   90.00
_cell.angle_beta   90.00
_cell.angle_gamma   90.00
#
_symmetry.space_group_name_H-M   'P 1'
#
loop_
_entity.id
_entity.type
_entity.pdbx_description
1 polymer ?
#
loop_
_entity_poly.entity_id
_entity_poly.type
_entity_poly.pdbx_seq_one_letter_code
_entity_poly.pdbx_strand_id
1 'polypeptide(L)'
;MSETMHNEDTINFTLNGEQVSATNGENLIEACEKAGVEIPRFCYHKRMNSVGMCRMCIVEVDTGRGPALQPSCMLTVSDGMDVNTESETTTKAQDGVLEFLLVNHPLDCPVCDKGGECPLQDQTIAFGPGETRFIEEKRHFEKPIPINENVYLDRERCILCDRCTRFADEVVGDPLIHFIDRGNETQVNTFPEDPFASYFSGNVVQICPVGALTAKPYRFKARPWDLEEIESTYPNPLGDRITIQSSRDEVLRFQGLDNDSVNWGWLTDKDRFSFQAFQSEYRVHEPLVRGGGLNKPDKNGSGLVSSSWSDVLAMTSEAISQTESNRIAVIGGSRLTNESQYAWSKLAKGIIGTDHVDATLGDELPIEALIGLPKTSIDEACSPGNTVILIGPDLKEEYGTFYIRLRHAVLENSVKLVELSPTETGLSGIASISLRPRPGEIAKVVEAILTGQGPVEIGGIPKEQILKAHDLIKDSELNIVYGKQSIAESNHAILEALSLLNDNADSKFLPLVRRGNTMGAIQMGMAPGLLPGQNRLAEGSQVFSDIWVNLPSQKGMETEEIIQSAADGNIDVLFLLGSDPLSDFYDPDLAEKALKMVGTVISVDLFVNPSAYHADIFFPASSFTEVTGSHTNTEGRITPIRQKVTSPGTARPDWMIAAEIAHRLGHDLGIEKPEDIWNELNSRSISHEQISFDSIANSPDGQFIKESDAITLGNLEKISDTRPFDSYSLRLVLAKRMYDMGTITQMSPALQQFAGTSQLHINPSDFEAMGIAEGKPVLVSAGERSLTLLVVPDPRIPRSVAFGYLNQIGEDLRTLLSKSADSVDIRIDPTVKVS
;
A
#
# COMPACT_ATOMS: atom_id res chain seq x y z
N MET A 1 3.32 28.37 -12.11
CA MET A 1 3.02 28.98 -13.42
C MET A 1 1.58 28.63 -13.78
N SER A 2 0.66 29.39 -13.22
CA SER A 2 -0.76 29.33 -13.56
C SER A 2 -1.06 30.59 -14.36
N GLU A 3 -1.34 30.43 -15.63
CA GLU A 3 -2.03 31.43 -16.48
C GLU A 3 -1.79 31.10 -17.96
N THR A 4 -2.43 30.03 -18.42
CA THR A 4 -2.90 29.89 -19.82
C THR A 4 -3.78 28.64 -19.93
N MET A 5 -4.83 28.57 -19.16
CA MET A 5 -5.97 27.73 -19.54
C MET A 5 -6.81 28.53 -20.52
N HIS A 6 -6.97 28.00 -21.72
CA HIS A 6 -7.70 28.56 -22.81
C HIS A 6 -9.11 28.99 -22.40
N ASN A 7 -9.45 30.25 -22.65
CA ASN A 7 -10.75 30.88 -22.39
C ASN A 7 -11.89 30.35 -23.32
N GLU A 8 -11.66 29.25 -24.04
CA GLU A 8 -12.58 28.69 -25.03
C GLU A 8 -13.49 27.55 -24.48
N ASP A 9 -13.21 27.02 -23.28
CA ASP A 9 -13.97 25.89 -22.71
C ASP A 9 -14.94 26.26 -21.59
N THR A 10 -15.09 27.57 -21.25
CA THR A 10 -15.98 28.00 -20.20
C THR A 10 -17.34 28.38 -20.81
N ILE A 11 -18.40 27.76 -20.29
CA ILE A 11 -19.79 28.04 -20.67
C ILE A 11 -20.57 28.63 -19.49
N ASN A 12 -21.66 29.34 -19.78
CA ASN A 12 -22.52 29.94 -18.78
C ASN A 12 -23.91 29.31 -18.81
N PHE A 13 -24.42 28.98 -17.65
CA PHE A 13 -25.78 28.49 -17.46
C PHE A 13 -26.46 29.21 -16.28
N THR A 14 -27.77 29.16 -16.23
CA THR A 14 -28.56 29.74 -15.13
C THR A 14 -28.86 28.64 -14.10
N LEU A 15 -28.55 28.87 -12.82
CA LEU A 15 -28.87 27.98 -11.71
C LEU A 15 -29.72 28.75 -10.67
N ASN A 16 -30.98 28.34 -10.48
CA ASN A 16 -31.92 29.00 -9.58
C ASN A 16 -32.04 30.52 -9.82
N GLY A 17 -31.93 30.94 -11.08
CA GLY A 17 -32.02 32.36 -11.49
C GLY A 17 -30.68 33.11 -11.45
N GLU A 18 -29.60 32.51 -11.00
CA GLU A 18 -28.25 33.10 -10.97
C GLU A 18 -27.38 32.55 -12.12
N GLN A 19 -26.51 33.42 -12.68
CA GLN A 19 -25.56 32.98 -13.71
C GLN A 19 -24.36 32.28 -13.09
N VAL A 20 -24.07 31.07 -13.55
CA VAL A 20 -22.95 30.24 -13.11
C VAL A 20 -22.09 29.85 -14.29
N SER A 21 -20.78 29.83 -14.11
CA SER A 21 -19.81 29.36 -15.12
C SER A 21 -19.38 27.91 -14.81
N ALA A 22 -19.28 27.11 -15.85
CA ALA A 22 -18.81 25.71 -15.76
C ALA A 22 -17.92 25.37 -16.96
N THR A 23 -17.19 24.28 -16.89
CA THR A 23 -16.43 23.74 -18.01
C THR A 23 -17.40 23.08 -19.01
N ASN A 24 -17.17 23.29 -20.29
CA ASN A 24 -17.99 22.67 -21.33
C ASN A 24 -17.92 21.13 -21.23
N GLY A 25 -19.08 20.49 -21.20
CA GLY A 25 -19.17 19.02 -21.05
C GLY A 25 -19.07 18.51 -19.60
N GLU A 26 -18.94 19.40 -18.62
CA GLU A 26 -18.97 19.03 -17.20
C GLU A 26 -20.32 18.42 -16.81
N ASN A 27 -20.33 17.47 -15.87
CA ASN A 27 -21.56 16.88 -15.37
C ASN A 27 -22.39 17.91 -14.58
N LEU A 28 -23.70 18.01 -14.85
CA LEU A 28 -24.55 19.05 -14.26
C LEU A 28 -24.57 18.97 -12.73
N ILE A 29 -24.60 17.77 -12.14
CA ILE A 29 -24.64 17.65 -10.68
C ILE A 29 -23.36 18.17 -10.04
N GLU A 30 -22.20 17.97 -10.68
CA GLU A 30 -20.91 18.47 -10.19
C GLU A 30 -20.79 19.99 -10.36
N ALA A 31 -21.23 20.52 -11.49
CA ALA A 31 -21.25 21.96 -11.73
C ALA A 31 -22.14 22.71 -10.70
N CYS A 32 -23.31 22.15 -10.37
CA CYS A 32 -24.18 22.71 -9.32
C CYS A 32 -23.52 22.64 -7.94
N GLU A 33 -22.85 21.54 -7.62
CA GLU A 33 -22.15 21.35 -6.34
C GLU A 33 -20.98 22.33 -6.18
N LYS A 34 -20.18 22.55 -7.25
CA LYS A 34 -19.14 23.59 -7.28
C LYS A 34 -19.69 25.01 -7.09
N ALA A 35 -20.91 25.26 -7.55
CA ALA A 35 -21.62 26.51 -7.34
C ALA A 35 -22.28 26.62 -5.93
N GLY A 36 -22.09 25.65 -5.06
CA GLY A 36 -22.62 25.62 -3.69
C GLY A 36 -24.07 25.17 -3.58
N VAL A 37 -24.65 24.59 -4.64
CA VAL A 37 -26.01 24.04 -4.65
C VAL A 37 -25.95 22.52 -4.58
N GLU A 38 -26.34 21.95 -3.43
CA GLU A 38 -26.39 20.52 -3.21
C GLU A 38 -27.66 19.94 -3.86
N ILE A 39 -27.47 18.92 -4.73
CA ILE A 39 -28.57 18.14 -5.31
C ILE A 39 -28.61 16.77 -4.63
N PRO A 40 -29.77 16.35 -4.07
CA PRO A 40 -29.90 15.07 -3.38
C PRO A 40 -29.66 13.89 -4.33
N ARG A 41 -28.96 12.84 -3.85
CA ARG A 41 -28.57 11.70 -4.69
C ARG A 41 -28.27 10.43 -3.89
N PHE A 42 -28.46 9.26 -4.49
CA PHE A 42 -28.06 7.98 -3.90
C PHE A 42 -27.17 7.13 -4.83
N CYS A 43 -27.53 6.97 -6.11
CA CYS A 43 -26.78 6.12 -7.03
C CYS A 43 -25.51 6.78 -7.57
N TYR A 44 -25.48 8.11 -7.69
CA TYR A 44 -24.34 8.86 -8.20
C TYR A 44 -23.14 8.80 -7.23
N HIS A 45 -21.95 8.60 -7.81
CA HIS A 45 -20.67 8.69 -7.12
C HIS A 45 -19.63 9.21 -8.11
N LYS A 46 -18.82 10.21 -7.71
CA LYS A 46 -17.88 10.91 -8.62
C LYS A 46 -16.81 10.01 -9.26
N ARG A 47 -16.55 8.83 -8.67
CA ARG A 47 -15.56 7.85 -9.17
C ARG A 47 -16.17 6.66 -9.91
N MET A 48 -17.43 6.74 -10.30
CA MET A 48 -18.15 5.69 -11.02
C MET A 48 -19.03 6.30 -12.09
N ASN A 49 -19.31 5.54 -13.15
CA ASN A 49 -20.15 5.99 -14.24
C ASN A 49 -21.57 6.32 -13.75
N SER A 50 -22.17 7.38 -14.27
CA SER A 50 -23.54 7.76 -13.93
C SER A 50 -24.54 6.81 -14.55
N VAL A 51 -25.53 6.34 -13.77
CA VAL A 51 -26.56 5.37 -14.23
C VAL A 51 -27.99 5.90 -14.11
N GLY A 52 -28.21 7.03 -13.41
CA GLY A 52 -29.52 7.65 -13.26
C GLY A 52 -30.59 6.75 -12.63
N MET A 53 -30.21 5.72 -11.86
CA MET A 53 -31.11 4.68 -11.38
C MET A 53 -32.05 5.14 -10.27
N CYS A 54 -31.53 5.87 -9.26
CA CYS A 54 -32.31 6.26 -8.09
C CYS A 54 -33.32 7.39 -8.35
N ARG A 55 -33.09 8.21 -9.38
CA ARG A 55 -33.90 9.39 -9.75
C ARG A 55 -33.97 10.49 -8.70
N MET A 56 -33.23 10.39 -7.60
CA MET A 56 -33.25 11.40 -6.54
C MET A 56 -32.68 12.75 -6.98
N CYS A 57 -31.72 12.76 -7.90
CA CYS A 57 -31.09 13.96 -8.44
C CYS A 57 -31.89 14.66 -9.55
N ILE A 58 -33.19 14.44 -9.57
CA ILE A 58 -34.07 15.05 -10.57
C ILE A 58 -34.23 16.55 -10.30
N VAL A 59 -34.04 17.36 -11.36
CA VAL A 59 -34.18 18.81 -11.34
C VAL A 59 -34.92 19.27 -12.59
N GLU A 60 -35.50 20.47 -12.56
CA GLU A 60 -36.16 21.06 -13.72
C GLU A 60 -35.10 21.74 -14.58
N VAL A 61 -35.01 21.39 -15.86
CA VAL A 61 -34.05 21.90 -16.83
C VAL A 61 -34.73 22.37 -18.08
N ASP A 62 -34.44 23.59 -18.51
CA ASP A 62 -34.84 24.15 -19.80
C ASP A 62 -33.63 24.37 -20.70
N THR A 63 -33.61 23.71 -21.85
CA THR A 63 -32.61 23.89 -22.91
C THR A 63 -33.18 24.66 -24.12
N GLY A 64 -34.21 25.48 -23.90
CA GLY A 64 -34.90 26.24 -24.95
C GLY A 64 -36.12 25.53 -25.58
N ARG A 65 -36.52 24.37 -24.99
CA ARG A 65 -37.69 23.59 -25.44
C ARG A 65 -38.83 23.59 -24.40
N GLY A 66 -38.66 24.36 -23.35
CA GLY A 66 -39.52 24.38 -22.17
C GLY A 66 -38.97 23.48 -21.04
N PRO A 67 -39.32 23.82 -19.76
CA PRO A 67 -38.81 23.15 -18.59
C PRO A 67 -39.28 21.68 -18.53
N ALA A 68 -38.38 20.78 -18.20
CA ALA A 68 -38.65 19.36 -18.02
C ALA A 68 -37.80 18.78 -16.87
N LEU A 69 -38.38 17.83 -16.14
CA LEU A 69 -37.70 17.10 -15.09
C LEU A 69 -36.63 16.14 -15.70
N GLN A 70 -35.37 16.32 -15.30
CA GLN A 70 -34.23 15.54 -15.78
C GLN A 70 -33.35 15.12 -14.62
N PRO A 71 -32.74 13.91 -14.65
CA PRO A 71 -31.74 13.51 -13.66
C PRO A 71 -30.42 14.24 -13.89
N SER A 72 -30.01 15.14 -13.01
CA SER A 72 -28.82 15.98 -13.17
C SER A 72 -27.54 15.17 -13.34
N CYS A 73 -27.41 14.00 -12.72
CA CYS A 73 -26.26 13.13 -12.87
C CYS A 73 -26.06 12.54 -14.29
N MET A 74 -27.06 12.62 -15.15
CA MET A 74 -27.05 12.10 -16.52
C MET A 74 -26.91 13.19 -17.58
N LEU A 75 -26.79 14.46 -17.15
CA LEU A 75 -26.69 15.59 -18.05
C LEU A 75 -25.31 16.22 -17.98
N THR A 76 -24.85 16.71 -19.12
CA THR A 76 -23.72 17.62 -19.23
C THR A 76 -24.23 19.07 -19.34
N VAL A 77 -23.50 19.99 -18.73
CA VAL A 77 -23.82 21.42 -18.82
C VAL A 77 -23.68 21.91 -20.27
N SER A 78 -24.59 22.76 -20.72
CA SER A 78 -24.53 23.43 -22.01
C SER A 78 -24.82 24.92 -21.88
N ASP A 79 -24.28 25.72 -22.80
CA ASP A 79 -24.43 27.18 -22.77
C ASP A 79 -25.91 27.58 -22.86
N GLY A 80 -26.32 28.51 -21.99
CA GLY A 80 -27.70 29.01 -21.91
C GLY A 80 -28.72 28.04 -21.31
N MET A 81 -28.32 26.92 -20.74
CA MET A 81 -29.17 26.02 -19.98
C MET A 81 -29.74 26.77 -18.75
N ASP A 82 -31.02 26.56 -18.45
CA ASP A 82 -31.67 27.08 -17.22
C ASP A 82 -32.05 25.92 -16.33
N VAL A 83 -31.52 25.90 -15.11
CA VAL A 83 -31.67 24.82 -14.14
C VAL A 83 -32.34 25.35 -12.88
N ASN A 84 -33.42 24.71 -12.45
CA ASN A 84 -34.12 25.04 -11.23
C ASN A 84 -34.19 23.81 -10.31
N THR A 85 -33.45 23.86 -9.20
CA THR A 85 -33.39 22.79 -8.20
C THR A 85 -34.45 22.94 -7.11
N GLU A 86 -35.15 24.08 -7.06
CA GLU A 86 -36.10 24.45 -5.98
C GLU A 86 -37.52 24.66 -6.47
N SER A 87 -37.80 24.39 -7.76
CA SER A 87 -39.17 24.55 -8.28
C SER A 87 -40.13 23.62 -7.56
N GLU A 88 -41.42 24.03 -7.50
CA GLU A 88 -42.49 23.18 -6.92
C GLU A 88 -42.52 21.79 -7.59
N THR A 89 -42.27 21.73 -8.91
CA THR A 89 -42.24 20.51 -9.69
C THR A 89 -41.06 19.61 -9.25
N THR A 90 -39.87 20.18 -9.06
CA THR A 90 -38.70 19.47 -8.60
C THR A 90 -38.90 18.92 -7.18
N THR A 91 -39.31 19.77 -6.24
CA THR A 91 -39.58 19.39 -4.85
C THR A 91 -40.59 18.24 -4.75
N LYS A 92 -41.71 18.35 -5.46
CA LYS A 92 -42.72 17.30 -5.48
C LYS A 92 -42.23 15.99 -6.09
N ALA A 93 -41.34 16.05 -7.08
CA ALA A 93 -40.74 14.85 -7.67
C ALA A 93 -39.76 14.17 -6.71
N GLN A 94 -38.91 14.93 -6.03
CA GLN A 94 -37.95 14.42 -5.02
C GLN A 94 -38.67 13.83 -3.80
N ASP A 95 -39.74 14.50 -3.29
CA ASP A 95 -40.62 13.95 -2.28
C ASP A 95 -41.17 12.57 -2.66
N GLY A 96 -41.70 12.46 -3.89
CA GLY A 96 -42.24 11.20 -4.40
C GLY A 96 -41.19 10.09 -4.51
N VAL A 97 -39.95 10.41 -4.93
CA VAL A 97 -38.86 9.46 -4.97
C VAL A 97 -38.50 8.96 -3.58
N LEU A 98 -38.40 9.86 -2.59
CA LEU A 98 -38.14 9.48 -1.20
C LEU A 98 -39.25 8.62 -0.62
N GLU A 99 -40.52 8.96 -0.90
CA GLU A 99 -41.65 8.13 -0.49
C GLU A 99 -41.53 6.69 -1.04
N PHE A 100 -41.18 6.50 -2.32
CA PHE A 100 -40.94 5.18 -2.89
C PHE A 100 -39.77 4.44 -2.23
N LEU A 101 -38.65 5.10 -1.92
CA LEU A 101 -37.55 4.48 -1.22
C LEU A 101 -37.89 4.06 0.20
N LEU A 102 -38.77 4.82 0.88
CA LEU A 102 -39.17 4.57 2.27
C LEU A 102 -40.27 3.55 2.42
N VAL A 103 -41.10 3.29 1.39
CA VAL A 103 -42.28 2.39 1.43
C VAL A 103 -41.92 1.03 2.06
N ASN A 104 -40.85 0.38 1.61
CA ASN A 104 -40.42 -0.91 2.15
C ASN A 104 -39.19 -0.82 3.06
N HIS A 105 -38.62 0.37 3.26
CA HIS A 105 -37.47 0.52 4.14
C HIS A 105 -37.88 0.22 5.59
N PRO A 106 -37.16 -0.69 6.30
CA PRO A 106 -37.55 -1.09 7.65
C PRO A 106 -37.36 0.03 8.68
N LEU A 107 -38.12 -0.01 9.76
CA LEU A 107 -37.99 0.94 10.89
C LEU A 107 -36.82 0.56 11.82
N ASP A 108 -35.69 0.28 11.24
CA ASP A 108 -34.48 -0.27 11.90
C ASP A 108 -33.50 0.80 12.40
N CYS A 109 -33.75 2.11 12.22
CA CYS A 109 -32.77 3.14 12.58
C CYS A 109 -32.15 2.99 13.98
N PRO A 110 -32.91 2.62 15.04
CA PRO A 110 -32.34 2.40 16.37
C PRO A 110 -31.34 1.22 16.45
N VAL A 111 -31.49 0.22 15.59
CA VAL A 111 -30.67 -0.99 15.51
C VAL A 111 -29.86 -1.07 14.21
N CYS A 112 -29.87 -0.02 13.41
CA CYS A 112 -29.09 0.09 12.18
C CYS A 112 -27.75 0.75 12.46
N ASP A 113 -26.66 0.10 12.04
CA ASP A 113 -25.30 0.58 12.28
C ASP A 113 -24.98 1.89 11.51
N LYS A 114 -25.71 2.19 10.45
CA LYS A 114 -25.62 3.46 9.67
C LYS A 114 -26.42 4.62 10.28
N GLY A 115 -27.18 4.37 11.36
CA GLY A 115 -28.01 5.41 11.99
C GLY A 115 -27.20 6.58 12.52
N GLY A 116 -27.47 7.81 12.02
CA GLY A 116 -26.73 9.03 12.34
C GLY A 116 -25.69 9.46 11.31
N GLU A 117 -25.32 8.55 10.37
CA GLU A 117 -24.47 8.85 9.20
C GLU A 117 -25.13 8.33 7.90
N CYS A 118 -26.46 8.36 7.84
CA CYS A 118 -27.23 7.73 6.79
C CYS A 118 -27.75 8.77 5.78
N PRO A 119 -27.21 8.84 4.55
CA PRO A 119 -27.73 9.75 3.53
C PRO A 119 -29.25 9.65 3.30
N LEU A 120 -29.88 8.46 3.49
CA LEU A 120 -31.34 8.35 3.38
C LEU A 120 -32.05 9.10 4.50
N GLN A 121 -31.53 9.07 5.75
CA GLN A 121 -32.11 9.87 6.85
C GLN A 121 -31.95 11.37 6.56
N ASP A 122 -30.74 11.80 6.20
CA ASP A 122 -30.42 13.21 6.00
C ASP A 122 -31.23 13.82 4.85
N GLN A 123 -31.31 13.11 3.71
CA GLN A 123 -32.07 13.57 2.56
C GLN A 123 -33.61 13.48 2.80
N THR A 124 -34.06 12.52 3.61
CA THR A 124 -35.50 12.48 3.99
C THR A 124 -35.89 13.68 4.84
N ILE A 125 -34.99 14.11 5.74
CA ILE A 125 -35.23 15.31 6.58
C ILE A 125 -35.18 16.59 5.73
N ALA A 126 -34.21 16.68 4.80
CA ALA A 126 -34.00 17.89 4.02
C ALA A 126 -34.97 18.06 2.83
N PHE A 127 -35.35 16.97 2.17
CA PHE A 127 -36.07 16.99 0.88
C PHE A 127 -37.34 16.11 0.86
N GLY A 128 -37.70 15.45 1.94
CA GLY A 128 -38.76 14.47 1.95
C GLY A 128 -40.01 14.91 2.74
N PRO A 129 -41.09 14.14 2.60
CA PRO A 129 -42.32 14.40 3.36
C PRO A 129 -42.08 14.11 4.85
N GLY A 130 -42.67 14.93 5.72
CA GLY A 130 -42.55 14.79 7.18
C GLY A 130 -43.34 13.61 7.74
N GLU A 131 -44.22 13.01 6.96
CA GLU A 131 -45.13 11.96 7.37
C GLU A 131 -45.26 10.86 6.32
N THR A 132 -45.49 9.62 6.75
CA THR A 132 -45.81 8.51 5.85
C THR A 132 -47.32 8.25 5.81
N ARG A 133 -47.86 7.98 4.62
CA ARG A 133 -49.22 7.49 4.42
C ARG A 133 -49.28 5.97 4.18
N PHE A 134 -48.13 5.26 4.23
CA PHE A 134 -48.09 3.81 4.07
C PHE A 134 -48.45 3.13 5.39
N ILE A 135 -49.44 2.31 5.36
CA ILE A 135 -50.03 1.63 6.54
C ILE A 135 -49.97 0.11 6.45
N GLU A 136 -49.45 -0.43 5.33
CA GLU A 136 -49.33 -1.86 5.10
C GLU A 136 -48.06 -2.42 5.69
N GLU A 137 -47.95 -3.74 5.76
CA GLU A 137 -46.77 -4.43 6.24
C GLU A 137 -45.64 -4.27 5.21
N LYS A 138 -44.43 -3.92 5.70
CA LYS A 138 -43.22 -3.82 4.88
C LYS A 138 -42.70 -5.21 4.56
N ARG A 139 -41.91 -5.31 3.45
CA ARG A 139 -41.28 -6.56 3.04
C ARG A 139 -40.31 -7.08 4.13
N HIS A 140 -40.24 -8.41 4.26
CA HIS A 140 -39.32 -9.08 5.15
C HIS A 140 -38.41 -10.05 4.38
N PHE A 141 -37.14 -10.01 4.69
CA PHE A 141 -36.11 -10.93 4.19
C PHE A 141 -35.26 -11.44 5.35
N GLU A 142 -34.60 -12.58 5.15
CA GLU A 142 -33.58 -13.03 6.06
C GLU A 142 -32.48 -11.97 6.17
N LYS A 143 -32.11 -11.61 7.41
CA LYS A 143 -31.11 -10.57 7.72
C LYS A 143 -30.46 -10.79 9.09
N PRO A 144 -29.17 -10.39 9.26
CA PRO A 144 -28.20 -10.11 8.22
C PRO A 144 -27.67 -11.40 7.59
N ILE A 145 -27.22 -11.34 6.34
CA ILE A 145 -26.50 -12.44 5.71
C ILE A 145 -25.02 -12.06 5.54
N PRO A 146 -24.06 -12.96 5.84
CA PRO A 146 -22.66 -12.71 5.54
C PRO A 146 -22.44 -12.84 4.03
N ILE A 147 -21.82 -11.85 3.41
CA ILE A 147 -21.39 -11.93 1.99
C ILE A 147 -19.89 -12.23 1.87
N ASN A 148 -19.15 -11.98 2.94
CA ASN A 148 -17.81 -12.48 3.21
C ASN A 148 -17.55 -12.44 4.73
N GLU A 149 -16.31 -12.73 5.14
CA GLU A 149 -15.94 -12.81 6.56
C GLU A 149 -16.07 -11.48 7.31
N ASN A 150 -15.94 -10.34 6.63
CA ASN A 150 -15.90 -9.00 7.21
C ASN A 150 -17.14 -8.14 6.90
N VAL A 151 -18.01 -8.56 5.97
CA VAL A 151 -19.14 -7.74 5.52
C VAL A 151 -20.46 -8.49 5.63
N TYR A 152 -21.41 -7.87 6.29
CA TYR A 152 -22.82 -8.31 6.35
C TYR A 152 -23.70 -7.50 5.40
N LEU A 153 -24.67 -8.18 4.80
CA LEU A 153 -25.73 -7.58 3.99
C LEU A 153 -27.08 -7.73 4.68
N ASP A 154 -27.76 -6.61 4.89
CA ASP A 154 -29.17 -6.52 5.28
C ASP A 154 -30.00 -6.10 4.08
N ARG A 155 -30.68 -7.07 3.46
CA ARG A 155 -31.40 -6.87 2.21
C ARG A 155 -32.63 -5.96 2.35
N GLU A 156 -33.27 -5.94 3.52
CA GLU A 156 -34.41 -5.08 3.78
C GLU A 156 -34.06 -3.60 3.75
N ARG A 157 -32.83 -3.24 4.20
CA ARG A 157 -32.35 -1.86 4.22
C ARG A 157 -31.85 -1.37 2.86
N CYS A 158 -31.65 -2.29 1.91
CA CYS A 158 -31.12 -1.95 0.59
C CYS A 158 -32.14 -1.12 -0.22
N ILE A 159 -31.69 0.03 -0.76
CA ILE A 159 -32.47 0.90 -1.64
C ILE A 159 -32.14 0.68 -3.12
N LEU A 160 -31.45 -0.39 -3.46
CA LEU A 160 -31.09 -0.78 -4.84
C LEU A 160 -30.41 0.34 -5.64
N CYS A 161 -29.48 1.08 -5.01
CA CYS A 161 -28.80 2.22 -5.63
C CYS A 161 -27.67 1.85 -6.57
N ASP A 162 -27.26 0.58 -6.64
CA ASP A 162 -26.24 0.05 -7.54
C ASP A 162 -24.79 0.51 -7.26
N ARG A 163 -24.50 1.19 -6.16
CA ARG A 163 -23.12 1.62 -5.87
C ARG A 163 -22.18 0.44 -5.63
N CYS A 164 -22.61 -0.59 -4.88
CA CYS A 164 -21.75 -1.72 -4.51
C CYS A 164 -21.43 -2.63 -5.70
N THR A 165 -22.40 -2.91 -6.56
CA THR A 165 -22.22 -3.75 -7.75
C THR A 165 -21.34 -3.06 -8.78
N ARG A 166 -21.56 -1.75 -9.03
CA ARG A 166 -20.71 -0.94 -9.92
C ARG A 166 -19.28 -0.76 -9.36
N PHE A 167 -19.15 -0.54 -8.06
CA PHE A 167 -17.82 -0.48 -7.46
C PHE A 167 -17.03 -1.77 -7.72
N ALA A 168 -17.66 -2.91 -7.46
CA ALA A 168 -17.04 -4.21 -7.66
C ALA A 168 -16.62 -4.44 -9.12
N ASP A 169 -17.45 -4.08 -10.07
CA ASP A 169 -17.23 -4.27 -11.51
C ASP A 169 -16.36 -3.16 -12.12
N GLU A 170 -16.82 -1.91 -12.08
CA GLU A 170 -16.18 -0.78 -12.77
C GLU A 170 -14.84 -0.40 -12.13
N VAL A 171 -14.81 -0.26 -10.80
CA VAL A 171 -13.63 0.25 -10.08
C VAL A 171 -12.59 -0.84 -9.85
N VAL A 172 -13.02 -1.97 -9.28
CA VAL A 172 -12.10 -3.03 -8.85
C VAL A 172 -11.88 -4.11 -9.92
N GLY A 173 -12.91 -4.41 -10.71
CA GLY A 173 -12.90 -5.53 -11.65
C GLY A 173 -13.11 -6.90 -11.00
N ASP A 174 -13.77 -6.94 -9.84
CA ASP A 174 -14.19 -8.14 -9.12
C ASP A 174 -15.72 -8.19 -9.04
N PRO A 175 -16.44 -8.49 -10.13
CA PRO A 175 -17.91 -8.48 -10.17
C PRO A 175 -18.50 -9.67 -9.41
N LEU A 176 -18.30 -9.74 -8.11
CA LEU A 176 -18.72 -10.84 -7.21
C LEU A 176 -19.99 -10.51 -6.41
N ILE A 177 -20.52 -9.30 -6.55
CA ILE A 177 -21.78 -8.87 -5.95
C ILE A 177 -22.71 -8.37 -7.06
N HIS A 178 -23.94 -8.87 -7.10
CA HIS A 178 -24.84 -8.72 -8.24
C HIS A 178 -26.26 -8.38 -7.84
N PHE A 179 -27.02 -7.82 -8.80
CA PHE A 179 -28.47 -7.86 -8.74
C PHE A 179 -28.96 -9.25 -9.13
N ILE A 180 -29.84 -9.82 -8.33
CA ILE A 180 -30.57 -11.04 -8.62
C ILE A 180 -32.05 -10.73 -8.71
N ASP A 181 -32.80 -11.53 -9.42
CA ASP A 181 -34.22 -11.38 -9.70
C ASP A 181 -34.55 -10.06 -10.45
N ARG A 182 -35.83 -9.74 -10.54
CA ARG A 182 -36.32 -8.55 -11.25
C ARG A 182 -37.58 -7.98 -10.64
N GLY A 183 -37.87 -6.71 -10.97
CA GLY A 183 -39.08 -6.00 -10.49
C GLY A 183 -39.07 -5.89 -8.96
N ASN A 184 -40.19 -6.27 -8.34
CA ASN A 184 -40.34 -6.18 -6.89
C ASN A 184 -39.45 -7.17 -6.10
N GLU A 185 -38.99 -8.25 -6.74
CA GLU A 185 -38.15 -9.28 -6.12
C GLU A 185 -36.64 -8.95 -6.24
N THR A 186 -36.30 -7.90 -6.98
CA THR A 186 -34.89 -7.52 -7.17
C THR A 186 -34.19 -7.35 -5.84
N GLN A 187 -33.02 -7.98 -5.69
CA GLN A 187 -32.16 -7.93 -4.52
C GLN A 187 -30.69 -7.84 -4.92
N VAL A 188 -29.85 -7.31 -4.05
CA VAL A 188 -28.40 -7.45 -4.14
C VAL A 188 -28.01 -8.69 -3.39
N ASN A 189 -27.12 -9.52 -3.97
CA ASN A 189 -26.57 -10.71 -3.32
C ASN A 189 -25.28 -11.17 -4.00
N THR A 190 -24.64 -12.20 -3.43
CA THR A 190 -23.53 -12.97 -4.00
C THR A 190 -24.05 -14.33 -4.46
N PHE A 191 -23.33 -15.04 -5.33
CA PHE A 191 -23.64 -16.42 -5.62
C PHE A 191 -23.17 -17.33 -4.47
N PRO A 192 -23.88 -18.43 -4.14
CA PRO A 192 -23.54 -19.26 -2.99
C PRO A 192 -22.14 -19.86 -3.02
N GLU A 193 -21.62 -20.13 -4.23
CA GLU A 193 -20.30 -20.73 -4.43
C GLU A 193 -19.21 -19.67 -4.68
N ASP A 194 -19.59 -18.40 -4.90
CA ASP A 194 -18.71 -17.27 -5.15
C ASP A 194 -18.97 -16.16 -4.12
N PRO A 195 -18.41 -16.26 -2.91
CA PRO A 195 -18.50 -15.18 -1.92
C PRO A 195 -17.80 -13.91 -2.42
N PHE A 196 -18.14 -12.76 -1.85
CA PHE A 196 -17.50 -11.49 -2.21
C PHE A 196 -16.04 -11.45 -1.70
N ALA A 197 -15.18 -12.29 -2.28
CA ALA A 197 -13.77 -12.47 -1.92
C ALA A 197 -12.87 -11.42 -2.61
N SER A 198 -13.21 -10.14 -2.49
CA SER A 198 -12.43 -9.02 -3.02
C SER A 198 -11.54 -8.42 -1.93
N TYR A 199 -10.32 -8.01 -2.29
CA TYR A 199 -9.42 -7.25 -1.41
C TYR A 199 -9.92 -5.85 -1.05
N PHE A 200 -11.05 -5.43 -1.63
CA PHE A 200 -11.62 -4.09 -1.50
C PHE A 200 -13.04 -4.09 -0.96
N SER A 201 -13.49 -5.21 -0.39
CA SER A 201 -14.88 -5.41 0.01
C SER A 201 -15.37 -4.39 1.05
N GLY A 202 -14.51 -3.88 1.90
CA GLY A 202 -14.84 -2.86 2.90
C GLY A 202 -15.26 -1.51 2.31
N ASN A 203 -14.89 -1.21 1.05
CA ASN A 203 -15.31 0.04 0.40
C ASN A 203 -16.81 0.06 0.12
N VAL A 204 -17.44 -1.08 -0.16
CA VAL A 204 -18.89 -1.13 -0.38
C VAL A 204 -19.68 -0.74 0.87
N VAL A 205 -19.12 -0.94 2.07
CA VAL A 205 -19.68 -0.47 3.35
C VAL A 205 -19.61 1.05 3.44
N GLN A 206 -18.48 1.64 3.08
CA GLN A 206 -18.27 3.10 3.13
C GLN A 206 -19.20 3.82 2.18
N ILE A 207 -19.31 3.37 0.92
CA ILE A 207 -20.11 4.03 -0.12
C ILE A 207 -21.59 3.68 -0.08
N CYS A 208 -22.01 2.66 0.71
CA CYS A 208 -23.42 2.33 0.85
C CYS A 208 -24.19 3.47 1.53
N PRO A 209 -25.22 4.06 0.87
CA PRO A 209 -25.92 5.21 1.41
C PRO A 209 -26.89 4.86 2.55
N VAL A 210 -27.00 3.58 2.88
CA VAL A 210 -27.87 3.05 3.93
C VAL A 210 -27.17 1.94 4.72
N GLY A 211 -27.78 1.45 5.80
CA GLY A 211 -27.22 0.36 6.61
C GLY A 211 -27.43 -1.04 6.04
N ALA A 212 -27.50 -1.17 4.70
CA ALA A 212 -27.61 -2.47 4.05
C ALA A 212 -26.30 -3.26 4.12
N LEU A 213 -25.17 -2.60 3.85
CA LEU A 213 -23.83 -3.19 3.97
C LEU A 213 -23.16 -2.63 5.22
N THR A 214 -22.68 -3.52 6.09
CA THR A 214 -22.05 -3.17 7.38
C THR A 214 -20.82 -4.00 7.62
N ALA A 215 -19.78 -3.39 8.21
CA ALA A 215 -18.54 -4.07 8.55
C ALA A 215 -18.64 -4.79 9.90
N LYS A 216 -18.40 -6.10 9.91
CA LYS A 216 -18.43 -6.93 11.14
C LYS A 216 -17.56 -6.37 12.26
N PRO A 217 -16.30 -5.90 12.01
CA PRO A 217 -15.45 -5.38 13.08
C PRO A 217 -15.97 -4.13 13.78
N TYR A 218 -16.75 -3.31 13.07
CA TYR A 218 -17.30 -2.05 13.61
C TYR A 218 -18.75 -2.20 14.12
N ARG A 219 -19.48 -3.23 13.67
CA ARG A 219 -20.91 -3.36 13.91
C ARG A 219 -21.28 -3.23 15.39
N PHE A 220 -22.18 -2.30 15.69
CA PHE A 220 -22.70 -1.97 17.06
C PHE A 220 -21.63 -1.46 18.06
N LYS A 221 -20.52 -0.92 17.59
CA LYS A 221 -19.47 -0.38 18.47
C LYS A 221 -19.79 1.03 18.99
N ALA A 222 -20.17 1.94 18.09
CA ALA A 222 -20.47 3.32 18.45
C ALA A 222 -21.46 3.95 17.48
N ARG A 223 -22.02 5.10 17.89
CA ARG A 223 -22.78 5.99 17.01
C ARG A 223 -21.91 7.11 16.48
N PRO A 224 -22.21 7.71 15.30
CA PRO A 224 -21.37 8.77 14.73
C PRO A 224 -21.13 9.96 15.67
N TRP A 225 -22.11 10.34 16.47
CA TRP A 225 -21.95 11.43 17.46
C TRP A 225 -21.11 11.07 18.68
N ASP A 226 -20.78 9.79 18.88
CA ASP A 226 -19.85 9.31 19.91
C ASP A 226 -18.43 9.15 19.36
N LEU A 227 -18.24 9.42 18.06
CA LEU A 227 -16.95 9.30 17.38
C LEU A 227 -16.26 10.67 17.31
N GLU A 228 -14.98 10.62 17.56
CA GLU A 228 -14.06 11.67 17.20
C GLU A 228 -13.23 11.22 16.01
N GLU A 229 -12.94 12.12 15.08
CA GLU A 229 -12.21 11.79 13.87
C GLU A 229 -11.02 12.71 13.61
N ILE A 230 -10.02 12.19 12.92
CA ILE A 230 -8.89 12.95 12.44
C ILE A 230 -8.43 12.40 11.09
N GLU A 231 -8.08 13.29 10.17
CA GLU A 231 -7.44 12.93 8.91
C GLU A 231 -5.97 12.60 9.14
N SER A 232 -5.51 11.50 8.54
CA SER A 232 -4.13 11.01 8.69
C SER A 232 -3.68 10.27 7.43
N THR A 233 -2.51 9.67 7.49
CA THR A 233 -1.95 8.80 6.46
C THR A 233 -1.78 7.40 7.02
N TYR A 234 -2.23 6.40 6.28
CA TYR A 234 -1.90 5.01 6.55
C TYR A 234 -0.48 4.71 6.04
N PRO A 235 0.40 4.12 6.86
CA PRO A 235 1.82 3.96 6.52
C PRO A 235 2.09 2.75 5.61
N ASN A 236 1.35 2.62 4.50
CA ASN A 236 1.67 1.71 3.41
C ASN A 236 2.55 2.41 2.35
N PRO A 237 3.10 1.69 1.34
CA PRO A 237 3.96 2.28 0.32
C PRO A 237 3.33 3.42 -0.48
N LEU A 238 2.00 3.46 -0.60
CA LEU A 238 1.26 4.49 -1.33
C LEU A 238 0.93 5.71 -0.46
N GLY A 239 1.00 5.57 0.88
CA GLY A 239 0.61 6.62 1.80
C GLY A 239 -0.88 6.94 1.72
N ASP A 240 -1.73 5.92 1.70
CA ASP A 240 -3.19 6.07 1.55
C ASP A 240 -3.75 7.02 2.62
N ARG A 241 -4.52 8.00 2.16
CA ARG A 241 -5.16 8.97 3.06
C ARG A 241 -6.37 8.34 3.74
N ILE A 242 -6.41 8.48 5.06
CA ILE A 242 -7.47 7.90 5.89
C ILE A 242 -8.05 8.91 6.88
N THR A 243 -9.28 8.64 7.29
CA THR A 243 -9.86 9.18 8.51
C THR A 243 -9.80 8.11 9.59
N ILE A 244 -9.16 8.42 10.71
CA ILE A 244 -9.11 7.59 11.90
C ILE A 244 -10.27 8.01 12.80
N GLN A 245 -11.18 7.09 13.10
CA GLN A 245 -12.31 7.33 13.98
C GLN A 245 -12.17 6.53 15.27
N SER A 246 -12.28 7.23 16.39
CA SER A 246 -12.13 6.67 17.73
C SER A 246 -13.28 7.07 18.66
N SER A 247 -13.45 6.31 19.72
CA SER A 247 -14.30 6.67 20.86
C SER A 247 -13.60 6.24 22.14
N ARG A 248 -13.57 7.13 23.15
CA ARG A 248 -12.97 6.84 24.46
C ARG A 248 -11.52 6.31 24.38
N ASP A 249 -10.71 6.93 23.55
CA ASP A 249 -9.30 6.55 23.33
C ASP A 249 -9.09 5.15 22.72
N GLU A 250 -10.10 4.62 22.00
CA GLU A 250 -10.05 3.37 21.23
C GLU A 250 -10.36 3.64 19.77
N VAL A 251 -9.48 3.21 18.84
CA VAL A 251 -9.74 3.31 17.40
C VAL A 251 -10.80 2.27 17.02
N LEU A 252 -11.87 2.71 16.41
CA LEU A 252 -12.99 1.85 16.06
C LEU A 252 -13.06 1.49 14.58
N ARG A 253 -12.56 2.38 13.71
CA ARG A 253 -12.45 2.09 12.26
C ARG A 253 -11.53 3.06 11.54
N PHE A 254 -11.00 2.62 10.40
CA PHE A 254 -10.40 3.44 9.36
C PHE A 254 -11.38 3.60 8.20
N GLN A 255 -11.48 4.82 7.67
CA GLN A 255 -12.17 5.09 6.42
C GLN A 255 -11.22 5.74 5.42
N GLY A 256 -11.39 5.44 4.14
CA GLY A 256 -10.63 6.11 3.09
C GLY A 256 -11.05 7.57 2.99
N LEU A 257 -10.08 8.48 3.06
CA LEU A 257 -10.28 9.90 2.82
C LEU A 257 -10.21 10.14 1.31
N ASP A 258 -11.23 10.81 0.76
CA ASP A 258 -11.27 11.13 -0.66
C ASP A 258 -10.20 12.19 -0.99
N ASN A 259 -9.08 11.72 -1.50
CA ASN A 259 -7.95 12.54 -1.92
C ASN A 259 -7.65 12.24 -3.40
N ASP A 260 -7.66 13.27 -4.24
CA ASP A 260 -7.53 13.12 -5.69
C ASP A 260 -6.15 12.64 -6.11
N SER A 261 -5.12 13.06 -5.40
CA SER A 261 -3.72 12.74 -5.72
C SER A 261 -3.27 11.36 -5.24
N VAL A 262 -3.96 10.72 -4.27
CA VAL A 262 -3.51 9.45 -3.67
C VAL A 262 -4.50 8.33 -3.94
N ASN A 263 -5.53 8.15 -3.11
CA ASN A 263 -6.32 6.91 -3.06
C ASN A 263 -7.81 7.07 -3.38
N TRP A 264 -8.30 8.28 -3.73
CA TRP A 264 -9.69 8.51 -4.13
C TRP A 264 -10.76 8.05 -3.11
N GLY A 265 -10.39 7.92 -1.85
CA GLY A 265 -11.24 7.39 -0.80
C GLY A 265 -11.28 5.87 -0.71
N TRP A 266 -10.53 5.16 -1.56
CA TRP A 266 -10.45 3.71 -1.53
C TRP A 266 -9.36 3.20 -0.59
N LEU A 267 -9.58 2.05 0.01
CA LEU A 267 -8.60 1.31 0.82
C LEU A 267 -8.67 -0.17 0.47
N THR A 268 -7.56 -0.86 0.64
CA THR A 268 -7.60 -2.33 0.71
C THR A 268 -8.26 -2.77 2.01
N ASP A 269 -8.81 -3.96 2.05
CA ASP A 269 -9.39 -4.52 3.28
C ASP A 269 -8.28 -4.78 4.32
N LYS A 270 -7.06 -5.08 3.88
CA LYS A 270 -5.89 -5.20 4.75
C LYS A 270 -5.64 -3.91 5.52
N ASP A 271 -5.61 -2.76 4.84
CA ASP A 271 -5.38 -1.47 5.46
C ASP A 271 -6.58 -1.04 6.32
N ARG A 272 -7.79 -1.20 5.79
CA ARG A 272 -9.04 -0.82 6.44
C ARG A 272 -9.28 -1.52 7.78
N PHE A 273 -8.98 -2.82 7.88
CA PHE A 273 -9.27 -3.63 9.06
C PHE A 273 -8.07 -3.86 9.98
N SER A 274 -6.89 -3.37 9.62
CA SER A 274 -5.67 -3.49 10.42
C SER A 274 -5.72 -2.74 11.76
N PHE A 275 -6.66 -1.82 11.96
CA PHE A 275 -6.79 -1.06 13.22
C PHE A 275 -6.89 -1.96 14.45
N GLN A 276 -7.46 -3.16 14.31
CA GLN A 276 -7.57 -4.12 15.40
C GLN A 276 -6.21 -4.62 15.91
N ALA A 277 -5.19 -4.70 15.01
CA ALA A 277 -3.85 -5.10 15.42
C ALA A 277 -3.24 -4.12 16.42
N PHE A 278 -3.43 -2.82 16.22
CA PHE A 278 -2.85 -1.79 17.09
C PHE A 278 -3.44 -1.77 18.50
N GLN A 279 -4.57 -2.45 18.72
CA GLN A 279 -5.25 -2.59 20.00
C GLN A 279 -5.26 -4.05 20.50
N SER A 280 -4.47 -4.91 19.87
CA SER A 280 -4.35 -6.31 20.24
C SER A 280 -3.78 -6.47 21.66
N GLU A 281 -4.25 -7.47 22.40
CA GLU A 281 -3.71 -7.84 23.70
C GLU A 281 -2.24 -8.27 23.65
N TYR A 282 -1.71 -8.58 22.45
CA TYR A 282 -0.31 -8.92 22.24
C TYR A 282 0.60 -7.70 22.10
N ARG A 283 0.06 -6.46 22.13
CA ARG A 283 0.86 -5.25 22.15
C ARG A 283 1.75 -5.20 23.37
N VAL A 284 3.00 -4.84 23.20
CA VAL A 284 3.93 -4.62 24.31
C VAL A 284 3.70 -3.22 24.88
N HIS A 285 3.44 -3.16 26.20
CA HIS A 285 3.07 -1.92 26.88
C HIS A 285 4.17 -1.37 27.79
N GLU A 286 5.19 -2.14 28.05
CA GLU A 286 6.31 -1.80 28.93
C GLU A 286 7.61 -2.43 28.42
N PRO A 287 8.79 -1.89 28.77
CA PRO A 287 10.04 -2.47 28.35
C PRO A 287 10.23 -3.88 28.82
N LEU A 288 10.89 -4.70 28.01
CA LEU A 288 11.19 -6.08 28.36
C LEU A 288 12.70 -6.34 28.28
N VAL A 289 13.18 -7.24 29.11
CA VAL A 289 14.57 -7.76 29.07
C VAL A 289 14.53 -9.28 29.07
N ARG A 290 15.56 -9.89 28.53
CA ARG A 290 15.72 -11.34 28.62
C ARG A 290 15.93 -11.75 30.07
N GLY A 291 15.09 -12.65 30.55
CA GLY A 291 15.14 -13.13 31.95
C GLY A 291 16.53 -13.75 32.28
N GLY A 292 17.14 -13.28 33.40
CA GLY A 292 18.45 -13.76 33.86
C GLY A 292 19.56 -12.71 33.84
N GLY A 293 19.30 -11.47 33.33
CA GLY A 293 20.28 -10.37 33.32
C GLY A 293 21.37 -10.54 32.23
N LEU A 294 22.36 -9.61 32.19
CA LEU A 294 23.47 -9.60 31.21
C LEU A 294 24.34 -10.87 31.16
N ASN A 295 24.28 -11.71 32.18
CA ASN A 295 24.92 -13.00 32.16
C ASN A 295 24.00 -14.01 31.49
N LYS A 296 24.10 -14.11 30.16
CA LYS A 296 23.29 -14.93 29.26
C LYS A 296 23.02 -16.32 29.82
N PRO A 297 21.84 -16.61 30.39
CA PRO A 297 21.37 -17.96 30.45
C PRO A 297 20.86 -18.36 29.07
N ASP A 298 20.97 -19.62 28.80
CA ASP A 298 20.52 -20.37 27.67
C ASP A 298 19.45 -19.64 26.85
N LYS A 299 19.77 -19.25 25.59
CA LYS A 299 18.84 -18.60 24.63
C LYS A 299 17.56 -19.42 24.39
N ASN A 300 17.48 -20.60 24.95
CA ASN A 300 16.35 -21.55 24.79
C ASN A 300 15.38 -21.61 25.99
N GLY A 301 15.58 -20.85 27.06
CA GLY A 301 14.83 -21.12 28.28
C GLY A 301 14.11 -19.96 28.98
N SER A 302 14.58 -18.74 28.88
CA SER A 302 13.96 -17.59 29.57
C SER A 302 13.31 -16.63 28.60
N GLY A 303 11.97 -16.52 28.62
CA GLY A 303 11.25 -15.50 27.86
C GLY A 303 11.65 -14.08 28.27
N LEU A 304 11.24 -13.11 27.47
CA LEU A 304 11.31 -11.69 27.82
C LEU A 304 10.43 -11.41 29.05
N VAL A 305 10.95 -10.64 30.00
CA VAL A 305 10.25 -10.26 31.23
C VAL A 305 10.20 -8.74 31.36
N SER A 306 9.18 -8.22 32.04
CA SER A 306 9.00 -6.78 32.29
C SER A 306 10.20 -6.16 33.00
N SER A 307 10.56 -4.94 32.60
CA SER A 307 11.66 -4.16 33.14
C SER A 307 11.30 -2.67 33.19
N SER A 308 12.12 -1.89 33.91
CA SER A 308 11.94 -0.45 33.95
C SER A 308 12.60 0.24 32.74
N TRP A 309 12.07 1.40 32.31
CA TRP A 309 12.75 2.26 31.30
C TRP A 309 14.17 2.62 31.72
N SER A 310 14.39 2.90 33.01
CA SER A 310 15.74 3.24 33.52
C SER A 310 16.73 2.11 33.29
N ASP A 311 16.29 0.85 33.51
CA ASP A 311 17.17 -0.31 33.41
C ASP A 311 17.48 -0.62 31.93
N VAL A 312 16.47 -0.66 31.05
CA VAL A 312 16.68 -0.93 29.63
C VAL A 312 17.55 0.13 28.96
N LEU A 313 17.37 1.41 29.31
CA LEU A 313 18.20 2.49 28.81
C LEU A 313 19.64 2.41 29.32
N ALA A 314 19.82 2.02 30.61
CA ALA A 314 21.17 1.81 31.19
C ALA A 314 21.88 0.63 30.49
N MET A 315 21.21 -0.50 30.33
CA MET A 315 21.76 -1.68 29.64
C MET A 315 22.13 -1.36 28.18
N THR A 316 21.25 -0.65 27.46
CA THR A 316 21.49 -0.24 26.06
C THR A 316 22.69 0.70 25.97
N SER A 317 22.78 1.72 26.82
CA SER A 317 23.89 2.66 26.80
C SER A 317 25.21 2.01 27.21
N GLU A 318 25.18 1.03 28.10
CA GLU A 318 26.35 0.23 28.46
C GLU A 318 26.82 -0.64 27.28
N ALA A 319 25.90 -1.37 26.62
CA ALA A 319 26.21 -2.18 25.46
C ALA A 319 26.85 -1.33 24.33
N ILE A 320 26.32 -0.14 24.06
CA ILE A 320 26.86 0.77 23.05
C ILE A 320 28.26 1.26 23.47
N SER A 321 28.42 1.73 24.71
CA SER A 321 29.69 2.33 25.19
C SER A 321 30.85 1.33 25.27
N GLN A 322 30.54 0.03 25.41
CA GLN A 322 31.53 -1.04 25.45
C GLN A 322 31.93 -1.60 24.06
N THR A 323 31.24 -1.14 23.02
CA THR A 323 31.35 -1.68 21.66
C THR A 323 31.96 -0.64 20.70
N GLU A 324 32.87 -1.04 19.83
CA GLU A 324 33.37 -0.19 18.76
C GLU A 324 32.25 0.09 17.74
N SER A 325 32.19 1.32 17.21
CA SER A 325 31.11 1.76 16.31
C SER A 325 30.94 0.88 15.06
N ASN A 326 32.04 0.32 14.54
CA ASN A 326 32.03 -0.60 13.38
C ASN A 326 31.47 -2.00 13.71
N ARG A 327 31.19 -2.31 14.97
CA ARG A 327 30.54 -3.56 15.42
C ARG A 327 29.09 -3.33 15.91
N ILE A 328 28.55 -2.13 15.66
CA ILE A 328 27.17 -1.76 15.95
C ILE A 328 26.43 -1.56 14.63
N ALA A 329 25.26 -2.19 14.50
CA ALA A 329 24.44 -2.07 13.30
C ALA A 329 22.98 -1.81 13.63
N VAL A 330 22.25 -1.22 12.67
CA VAL A 330 20.81 -0.90 12.74
C VAL A 330 20.12 -1.44 11.49
N ILE A 331 19.14 -2.32 11.67
CA ILE A 331 18.32 -2.85 10.58
C ILE A 331 16.88 -2.42 10.77
N GLY A 332 16.24 -1.87 9.71
CA GLY A 332 14.87 -1.44 9.72
C GLY A 332 14.70 0.07 9.78
N GLY A 333 13.49 0.51 10.20
CA GLY A 333 13.11 1.92 10.20
C GLY A 333 12.15 2.31 9.08
N SER A 334 11.94 1.50 8.05
CA SER A 334 11.00 1.78 6.95
C SER A 334 9.52 1.74 7.36
N ARG A 335 9.19 1.36 8.58
CA ARG A 335 7.83 1.40 9.14
C ARG A 335 7.61 2.57 10.11
N LEU A 336 8.64 3.38 10.38
CA LEU A 336 8.61 4.52 11.28
C LEU A 336 8.16 5.80 10.57
N THR A 337 7.81 6.83 11.35
CA THR A 337 7.62 8.19 10.79
C THR A 337 8.95 8.80 10.35
N ASN A 338 8.92 9.79 9.46
CA ASN A 338 10.12 10.49 9.01
C ASN A 338 10.94 11.05 10.19
N GLU A 339 10.25 11.59 11.18
CA GLU A 339 10.86 12.16 12.39
C GLU A 339 11.59 11.10 13.21
N SER A 340 10.99 9.93 13.35
CA SER A 340 11.62 8.81 14.04
C SER A 340 12.83 8.29 13.26
N GLN A 341 12.72 8.19 11.95
CA GLN A 341 13.83 7.79 11.06
C GLN A 341 15.01 8.78 11.18
N TYR A 342 14.72 10.09 11.18
CA TYR A 342 15.74 11.10 11.38
C TYR A 342 16.44 10.97 12.73
N ALA A 343 15.70 10.81 13.82
CA ALA A 343 16.25 10.68 15.16
C ALA A 343 17.17 9.45 15.29
N TRP A 344 16.76 8.31 14.71
CA TRP A 344 17.58 7.11 14.69
C TRP A 344 18.81 7.24 13.79
N SER A 345 18.69 7.90 12.64
CA SER A 345 19.84 8.23 11.78
C SER A 345 20.85 9.11 12.51
N LYS A 346 20.36 10.16 13.23
CA LYS A 346 21.21 11.06 14.03
C LYS A 346 21.87 10.34 15.20
N LEU A 347 21.16 9.44 15.90
CA LEU A 347 21.72 8.61 16.96
C LEU A 347 22.83 7.68 16.40
N ALA A 348 22.52 6.92 15.35
CA ALA A 348 23.43 5.92 14.82
C ALA A 348 24.67 6.55 14.18
N LYS A 349 24.49 7.50 13.27
CA LYS A 349 25.58 8.10 12.50
C LYS A 349 26.23 9.28 13.19
N GLY A 350 25.42 10.13 13.88
CA GLY A 350 25.90 11.36 14.51
C GLY A 350 26.46 11.18 15.91
N ILE A 351 26.01 10.20 16.68
CA ILE A 351 26.43 9.97 18.08
C ILE A 351 27.25 8.68 18.20
N ILE A 352 26.72 7.54 17.77
CA ILE A 352 27.42 6.25 17.85
C ILE A 352 28.58 6.20 16.84
N GLY A 353 28.40 6.82 15.66
CA GLY A 353 29.44 6.88 14.63
C GLY A 353 29.44 5.65 13.72
N THR A 354 28.36 4.90 13.62
CA THR A 354 28.19 3.78 12.68
C THR A 354 27.40 4.19 11.45
N ASP A 355 27.83 3.74 10.27
CA ASP A 355 27.08 3.81 9.02
C ASP A 355 26.48 2.46 8.62
N HIS A 356 26.58 1.43 9.48
CA HIS A 356 25.88 0.15 9.30
C HIS A 356 24.42 0.32 9.66
N VAL A 357 23.70 1.07 8.81
CA VAL A 357 22.30 1.45 9.00
C VAL A 357 21.55 1.22 7.70
N ASP A 358 20.59 0.29 7.67
CA ASP A 358 19.84 0.00 6.46
C ASP A 358 18.36 -0.33 6.75
N ALA A 359 17.47 0.46 6.13
CA ALA A 359 16.03 0.30 6.23
C ALA A 359 15.43 -0.57 5.12
N THR A 360 16.21 -0.99 4.12
CA THR A 360 15.70 -1.70 2.93
C THR A 360 15.49 -3.20 3.14
N LEU A 361 16.06 -3.76 4.20
CA LEU A 361 15.98 -5.19 4.58
C LEU A 361 16.52 -6.18 3.51
N GLY A 362 17.26 -5.70 2.50
CA GLY A 362 17.89 -6.51 1.47
C GLY A 362 16.94 -7.08 0.40
N ASP A 363 15.65 -6.74 0.43
CA ASP A 363 14.67 -7.19 -0.57
C ASP A 363 14.14 -6.07 -1.48
N GLU A 364 14.73 -4.88 -1.38
CA GLU A 364 14.47 -3.73 -2.28
C GLU A 364 15.49 -3.68 -3.43
N LEU A 365 15.23 -2.76 -4.37
CA LEU A 365 16.21 -2.35 -5.35
C LEU A 365 17.27 -1.46 -4.69
N PRO A 366 18.50 -1.37 -5.25
CA PRO A 366 19.51 -0.44 -4.77
C PRO A 366 19.04 1.01 -4.75
N ILE A 367 19.58 1.78 -3.82
CA ILE A 367 19.21 3.19 -3.60
C ILE A 367 19.33 4.02 -4.88
N GLU A 368 20.39 3.79 -5.66
CA GLU A 368 20.62 4.46 -6.93
C GLU A 368 19.49 4.23 -7.93
N ALA A 369 18.85 3.06 -7.89
CA ALA A 369 17.68 2.80 -8.70
C ALA A 369 16.41 3.48 -8.14
N LEU A 370 16.27 3.58 -6.83
CA LEU A 370 15.07 4.14 -6.19
C LEU A 370 14.98 5.67 -6.29
N ILE A 371 16.12 6.37 -6.26
CA ILE A 371 16.16 7.84 -6.21
C ILE A 371 17.04 8.51 -7.28
N GLY A 372 17.79 7.74 -8.07
CA GLY A 372 18.76 8.25 -9.05
C GLY A 372 18.26 8.28 -10.50
N LEU A 373 16.96 8.16 -10.74
CA LEU A 373 16.30 8.21 -12.05
C LEU A 373 15.33 9.40 -12.12
N PRO A 374 15.07 9.99 -13.31
CA PRO A 374 14.05 11.03 -13.49
C PRO A 374 12.69 10.56 -12.98
N LYS A 375 11.99 11.37 -12.17
CA LYS A 375 10.79 10.93 -11.46
C LYS A 375 9.51 11.24 -12.20
N THR A 376 8.52 10.37 -12.06
CA THR A 376 7.10 10.62 -12.35
C THR A 376 6.27 10.38 -11.09
N SER A 377 5.06 10.93 -11.08
CA SER A 377 4.07 10.69 -10.02
C SER A 377 3.01 9.69 -10.47
N ILE A 378 2.21 9.20 -9.50
CA ILE A 378 1.04 8.36 -9.80
C ILE A 378 0.05 9.12 -10.68
N ASP A 379 -0.18 10.42 -10.41
CA ASP A 379 -1.07 11.27 -11.20
C ASP A 379 -0.58 11.41 -12.64
N GLU A 380 0.72 11.67 -12.82
CA GLU A 380 1.32 11.82 -14.15
C GLU A 380 1.26 10.50 -14.93
N ALA A 381 1.62 9.38 -14.32
CA ALA A 381 1.53 8.07 -14.95
C ALA A 381 0.09 7.70 -15.36
N CYS A 382 -0.92 8.12 -14.58
CA CYS A 382 -2.34 7.87 -14.85
C CYS A 382 -3.01 8.95 -15.73
N SER A 383 -2.28 9.96 -16.20
CA SER A 383 -2.84 11.05 -16.99
C SER A 383 -3.30 10.59 -18.39
N PRO A 384 -4.36 11.21 -18.95
CA PRO A 384 -4.94 10.77 -20.21
C PRO A 384 -3.96 10.70 -21.36
N GLY A 385 -3.98 9.59 -22.10
CA GLY A 385 -3.18 9.37 -23.31
C GLY A 385 -1.72 8.98 -23.09
N ASN A 386 -1.25 8.91 -21.85
CA ASN A 386 0.12 8.50 -21.51
C ASN A 386 0.40 7.03 -21.85
N THR A 387 1.69 6.71 -21.96
CA THR A 387 2.17 5.32 -22.13
C THR A 387 2.92 4.89 -20.88
N VAL A 388 2.47 3.80 -20.27
CA VAL A 388 3.06 3.22 -19.05
C VAL A 388 3.70 1.88 -19.39
N ILE A 389 4.97 1.71 -18.98
CA ILE A 389 5.61 0.39 -18.92
C ILE A 389 5.65 -0.05 -17.47
N LEU A 390 5.00 -1.17 -17.16
CA LEU A 390 5.01 -1.77 -15.83
C LEU A 390 6.00 -2.93 -15.76
N ILE A 391 7.06 -2.75 -14.98
CA ILE A 391 8.07 -3.77 -14.66
C ILE A 391 8.04 -3.97 -13.14
N GLY A 392 7.02 -4.64 -12.64
CA GLY A 392 6.79 -4.70 -11.19
C GLY A 392 6.04 -5.96 -10.76
N PRO A 393 5.79 -6.09 -9.46
CA PRO A 393 4.93 -7.13 -8.92
C PRO A 393 3.46 -6.90 -9.34
N ASP A 394 2.58 -7.86 -9.02
CA ASP A 394 1.14 -7.66 -9.20
C ASP A 394 0.64 -6.52 -8.29
N LEU A 395 0.25 -5.40 -8.92
CA LEU A 395 -0.24 -4.22 -8.18
C LEU A 395 -1.50 -4.53 -7.35
N LYS A 396 -2.33 -5.49 -7.78
CA LYS A 396 -3.53 -5.89 -7.04
C LYS A 396 -3.18 -6.54 -5.71
N GLU A 397 -2.06 -7.26 -5.65
CA GLU A 397 -1.57 -7.94 -4.45
C GLU A 397 -0.76 -7.03 -3.51
N GLU A 398 0.01 -6.08 -4.04
CA GLU A 398 0.96 -5.30 -3.23
C GLU A 398 0.62 -3.80 -3.13
N TYR A 399 -0.05 -3.21 -4.15
CA TYR A 399 -0.30 -1.76 -4.25
C TYR A 399 -1.75 -1.48 -4.67
N GLY A 400 -2.70 -1.97 -3.88
CA GLY A 400 -4.11 -2.10 -4.27
C GLY A 400 -4.78 -0.79 -4.71
N THR A 401 -4.54 0.34 -4.06
CA THR A 401 -5.15 1.62 -4.46
C THR A 401 -4.53 2.16 -5.76
N PHE A 402 -3.24 1.92 -6.00
CA PHE A 402 -2.61 2.24 -7.28
C PHE A 402 -3.10 1.30 -8.40
N TYR A 403 -3.33 0.02 -8.11
CA TYR A 403 -4.00 -0.89 -9.05
C TYR A 403 -5.33 -0.30 -9.55
N ILE A 404 -6.18 0.18 -8.64
CA ILE A 404 -7.46 0.81 -8.98
C ILE A 404 -7.25 2.04 -9.87
N ARG A 405 -6.29 2.90 -9.54
CA ARG A 405 -6.02 4.13 -10.31
C ARG A 405 -5.49 3.83 -11.71
N LEU A 406 -4.52 2.92 -11.84
CA LEU A 406 -3.97 2.53 -13.14
C LEU A 406 -5.00 1.76 -13.98
N ARG A 407 -5.83 0.91 -13.35
CA ARG A 407 -6.95 0.26 -14.02
C ARG A 407 -7.92 1.28 -14.61
N HIS A 408 -8.33 2.27 -13.83
CA HIS A 408 -9.19 3.35 -14.31
C HIS A 408 -8.53 4.14 -15.46
N ALA A 409 -7.25 4.47 -15.34
CA ALA A 409 -6.51 5.20 -16.36
C ALA A 409 -6.45 4.45 -17.71
N VAL A 410 -6.27 3.12 -17.67
CA VAL A 410 -6.27 2.28 -18.87
C VAL A 410 -7.66 2.20 -19.51
N LEU A 411 -8.71 2.05 -18.69
CA LEU A 411 -10.07 1.83 -19.20
C LEU A 411 -10.76 3.13 -19.64
N GLU A 412 -10.57 4.22 -18.89
CA GLU A 412 -11.33 5.46 -19.06
C GLU A 412 -10.48 6.60 -19.65
N ASN A 413 -9.17 6.64 -19.36
CA ASN A 413 -8.28 7.73 -19.76
C ASN A 413 -7.41 7.40 -20.99
N SER A 414 -7.64 6.27 -21.64
CA SER A 414 -6.87 5.82 -22.83
C SER A 414 -5.36 5.71 -22.59
N VAL A 415 -4.94 5.42 -21.34
CA VAL A 415 -3.54 5.12 -21.02
C VAL A 415 -3.16 3.80 -21.70
N LYS A 416 -2.03 3.79 -22.38
CA LYS A 416 -1.49 2.57 -22.99
C LYS A 416 -0.60 1.87 -21.96
N LEU A 417 -0.96 0.64 -21.61
CA LEU A 417 -0.20 -0.16 -20.64
C LEU A 417 0.56 -1.28 -21.36
N VAL A 418 1.88 -1.25 -21.25
CA VAL A 418 2.79 -2.35 -21.62
C VAL A 418 3.23 -3.04 -20.32
N GLU A 419 2.72 -4.22 -20.07
CA GLU A 419 3.04 -4.99 -18.86
C GLU A 419 4.14 -6.02 -19.14
N LEU A 420 5.19 -6.01 -18.32
CA LEU A 420 6.28 -6.97 -18.31
C LEU A 420 6.31 -7.68 -16.94
N SER A 421 5.67 -8.83 -16.84
CA SER A 421 5.59 -9.61 -15.61
C SER A 421 5.84 -11.09 -15.88
N PRO A 422 6.56 -11.83 -15.02
CA PRO A 422 6.81 -13.25 -15.21
C PRO A 422 5.55 -14.12 -15.14
N THR A 423 4.46 -13.59 -14.61
CA THR A 423 3.16 -14.27 -14.46
C THR A 423 2.00 -13.33 -14.82
N GLU A 424 0.80 -13.88 -14.97
CA GLU A 424 -0.41 -13.08 -15.15
C GLU A 424 -0.76 -12.33 -13.87
N THR A 425 -1.10 -11.05 -14.00
CA THR A 425 -1.46 -10.13 -12.89
C THR A 425 -2.90 -9.64 -13.00
N GLY A 426 -3.35 -8.89 -12.00
CA GLY A 426 -4.67 -8.24 -12.03
C GLY A 426 -4.89 -7.27 -13.19
N LEU A 427 -3.83 -6.74 -13.83
CA LEU A 427 -3.92 -5.80 -14.95
C LEU A 427 -3.77 -6.47 -16.33
N SER A 428 -3.32 -7.72 -16.39
CA SER A 428 -2.98 -8.40 -17.65
C SER A 428 -4.13 -8.43 -18.65
N GLY A 429 -5.36 -8.60 -18.17
CA GLY A 429 -6.56 -8.70 -19.01
C GLY A 429 -6.98 -7.38 -19.68
N ILE A 430 -6.49 -6.23 -19.17
CA ILE A 430 -6.82 -4.90 -19.69
C ILE A 430 -5.61 -4.16 -20.27
N ALA A 431 -4.41 -4.70 -20.10
CA ALA A 431 -3.20 -4.11 -20.67
C ALA A 431 -3.29 -4.05 -22.21
N SER A 432 -2.73 -2.99 -22.81
CA SER A 432 -2.59 -2.87 -24.29
C SER A 432 -1.77 -4.01 -24.85
N ILE A 433 -0.75 -4.43 -24.10
CA ILE A 433 -0.02 -5.68 -24.31
C ILE A 433 0.56 -6.15 -22.96
N SER A 434 0.45 -7.47 -22.73
CA SER A 434 0.99 -8.10 -21.54
C SER A 434 1.96 -9.20 -21.96
N LEU A 435 3.22 -9.06 -21.59
CA LEU A 435 4.34 -9.93 -21.97
C LEU A 435 4.85 -10.70 -20.74
N ARG A 436 5.28 -11.95 -20.96
CA ARG A 436 5.76 -12.84 -19.89
C ARG A 436 7.25 -13.16 -20.07
N PRO A 437 8.16 -12.20 -19.76
CA PRO A 437 9.58 -12.45 -19.81
C PRO A 437 9.95 -13.62 -18.89
N ARG A 438 10.79 -14.52 -19.39
CA ARG A 438 11.35 -15.54 -18.50
C ARG A 438 12.18 -14.85 -17.40
N PRO A 439 12.04 -15.26 -16.12
CA PRO A 439 12.79 -14.66 -15.04
C PRO A 439 14.29 -14.54 -15.32
N GLY A 440 14.91 -13.39 -15.05
CA GLY A 440 16.31 -13.07 -15.39
C GLY A 440 16.55 -12.58 -16.82
N GLU A 441 15.55 -12.57 -17.71
CA GLU A 441 15.72 -12.19 -19.13
C GLU A 441 15.01 -10.86 -19.49
N ILE A 442 14.54 -10.10 -18.50
CA ILE A 442 13.75 -8.89 -18.75
C ILE A 442 14.55 -7.81 -19.51
N ALA A 443 15.83 -7.65 -19.24
CA ALA A 443 16.68 -6.67 -19.94
C ALA A 443 16.75 -6.93 -21.44
N LYS A 444 16.90 -8.20 -21.84
CA LYS A 444 16.89 -8.60 -23.26
C LYS A 444 15.58 -8.29 -23.96
N VAL A 445 14.46 -8.47 -23.23
CA VAL A 445 13.12 -8.18 -23.74
C VAL A 445 12.94 -6.68 -23.92
N VAL A 446 13.37 -5.87 -22.93
CA VAL A 446 13.34 -4.40 -23.00
C VAL A 446 14.20 -3.88 -24.17
N GLU A 447 15.43 -4.39 -24.33
CA GLU A 447 16.29 -4.01 -25.47
C GLU A 447 15.63 -4.31 -26.82
N ALA A 448 14.98 -5.48 -26.92
CA ALA A 448 14.29 -5.88 -28.14
C ALA A 448 13.04 -5.00 -28.39
N ILE A 449 12.31 -4.61 -27.36
CA ILE A 449 11.17 -3.69 -27.46
C ILE A 449 11.65 -2.30 -27.92
N LEU A 450 12.73 -1.77 -27.33
CA LEU A 450 13.28 -0.47 -27.69
C LEU A 450 13.76 -0.42 -29.14
N THR A 451 14.44 -1.47 -29.62
CA THR A 451 15.05 -1.53 -30.96
C THR A 451 14.12 -2.03 -32.06
N GLY A 452 13.03 -2.73 -31.73
CA GLY A 452 12.19 -3.46 -32.69
C GLY A 452 12.94 -4.60 -33.40
N GLN A 453 14.08 -5.05 -32.86
CA GLN A 453 14.96 -6.07 -33.47
C GLN A 453 15.12 -7.29 -32.58
N GLY A 454 15.55 -8.40 -33.19
CA GLY A 454 15.87 -9.61 -32.41
C GLY A 454 15.50 -10.90 -33.13
N PRO A 455 15.87 -12.07 -32.54
CA PRO A 455 15.53 -13.40 -33.06
C PRO A 455 14.02 -13.68 -33.03
N VAL A 456 13.63 -14.88 -33.44
CA VAL A 456 12.20 -15.28 -33.53
C VAL A 456 11.52 -15.32 -32.16
N GLU A 457 12.30 -15.59 -31.11
CA GLU A 457 11.85 -15.62 -29.71
C GLU A 457 12.93 -15.00 -28.80
N ILE A 458 12.52 -14.18 -27.83
CA ILE A 458 13.39 -13.50 -26.87
C ILE A 458 12.74 -13.62 -25.49
N GLY A 459 13.49 -14.17 -24.52
CA GLY A 459 12.99 -14.32 -23.15
C GLY A 459 11.67 -15.10 -23.04
N GLY A 460 11.42 -16.06 -23.96
CA GLY A 460 10.17 -16.79 -24.02
C GLY A 460 9.05 -16.07 -24.78
N ILE A 461 9.30 -14.88 -25.35
CA ILE A 461 8.30 -14.04 -26.02
C ILE A 461 8.51 -14.09 -27.54
N PRO A 462 7.45 -14.40 -28.33
CA PRO A 462 7.52 -14.36 -29.77
C PRO A 462 7.81 -12.96 -30.33
N LYS A 463 8.62 -12.87 -31.38
CA LYS A 463 8.98 -11.60 -32.04
C LYS A 463 7.78 -10.73 -32.42
N GLU A 464 6.67 -11.32 -32.81
CA GLU A 464 5.45 -10.58 -33.16
C GLU A 464 4.93 -9.75 -32.00
N GLN A 465 4.98 -10.29 -30.77
CA GLN A 465 4.56 -9.57 -29.56
C GLN A 465 5.55 -8.46 -29.21
N ILE A 466 6.86 -8.70 -29.39
CA ILE A 466 7.89 -7.67 -29.21
C ILE A 466 7.64 -6.48 -30.15
N LEU A 467 7.35 -6.76 -31.44
CA LEU A 467 7.06 -5.70 -32.42
C LEU A 467 5.79 -4.91 -32.06
N LYS A 468 4.74 -5.57 -31.57
CA LYS A 468 3.53 -4.87 -31.08
C LYS A 468 3.85 -3.94 -29.91
N ALA A 469 4.67 -4.41 -28.95
CA ALA A 469 5.10 -3.56 -27.84
C ALA A 469 5.97 -2.38 -28.32
N HIS A 470 6.89 -2.62 -29.26
CA HIS A 470 7.69 -1.56 -29.89
C HIS A 470 6.81 -0.49 -30.54
N ASP A 471 5.80 -0.89 -31.33
CA ASP A 471 4.89 0.03 -32.01
C ASP A 471 4.05 0.87 -31.02
N LEU A 472 3.80 0.39 -29.81
CA LEU A 472 3.11 1.13 -28.77
C LEU A 472 3.96 2.24 -28.13
N ILE A 473 5.29 2.05 -28.05
CA ILE A 473 6.18 2.92 -27.26
C ILE A 473 7.03 3.87 -28.12
N LYS A 474 7.33 3.53 -29.37
CA LYS A 474 8.38 4.18 -30.20
C LYS A 474 8.31 5.69 -30.37
N ASP A 475 7.12 6.27 -30.22
CA ASP A 475 6.88 7.71 -30.42
C ASP A 475 6.22 8.35 -29.17
N SER A 476 6.41 7.75 -28.00
CA SER A 476 5.76 8.17 -26.75
C SER A 476 6.79 8.59 -25.70
N GLU A 477 6.48 9.59 -24.89
CA GLU A 477 7.08 9.79 -23.58
C GLU A 477 6.63 8.62 -22.68
N LEU A 478 7.57 8.01 -21.96
CA LEU A 478 7.30 6.78 -21.21
C LEU A 478 7.27 7.05 -19.70
N ASN A 479 6.25 6.55 -19.04
CA ASN A 479 6.20 6.46 -17.58
C ASN A 479 6.51 5.03 -17.19
N ILE A 480 7.65 4.81 -16.52
CA ILE A 480 8.14 3.50 -16.11
C ILE A 480 7.77 3.25 -14.66
N VAL A 481 6.82 2.37 -14.42
CA VAL A 481 6.47 1.89 -13.08
C VAL A 481 7.25 0.61 -12.83
N TYR A 482 8.12 0.59 -11.83
CA TYR A 482 9.05 -0.52 -11.64
C TYR A 482 9.26 -0.88 -10.18
N GLY A 483 9.55 -2.16 -9.96
CA GLY A 483 9.85 -2.71 -8.64
C GLY A 483 10.34 -4.16 -8.73
N LYS A 484 10.78 -4.72 -7.63
CA LYS A 484 11.28 -6.10 -7.59
C LYS A 484 10.13 -7.09 -7.74
N GLN A 485 10.11 -7.83 -8.85
CA GLN A 485 9.06 -8.79 -9.17
C GLN A 485 9.15 -10.08 -8.35
N SER A 486 10.37 -10.50 -8.03
CA SER A 486 10.64 -11.74 -7.32
C SER A 486 11.88 -11.60 -6.43
N ILE A 487 11.85 -12.15 -5.22
CA ILE A 487 13.06 -12.26 -4.40
C ILE A 487 13.95 -13.43 -4.80
N ALA A 488 13.51 -14.29 -5.70
CA ALA A 488 14.30 -15.39 -6.27
C ALA A 488 15.16 -14.94 -7.47
N GLU A 489 15.15 -13.65 -7.80
CA GLU A 489 15.99 -13.02 -8.82
C GLU A 489 16.93 -11.99 -8.20
N SER A 490 18.14 -11.89 -8.76
CA SER A 490 19.05 -10.77 -8.46
C SER A 490 18.45 -9.44 -8.99
N ASN A 491 18.94 -8.31 -8.49
CA ASN A 491 18.51 -7.00 -8.99
C ASN A 491 19.05 -6.69 -10.39
N HIS A 492 20.02 -7.46 -10.88
CA HIS A 492 20.81 -7.14 -12.06
C HIS A 492 19.98 -6.97 -13.33
N ALA A 493 19.08 -7.92 -13.64
CA ALA A 493 18.29 -7.89 -14.87
C ALA A 493 17.32 -6.69 -14.92
N ILE A 494 16.73 -6.31 -13.79
CA ILE A 494 15.88 -5.13 -13.70
C ILE A 494 16.69 -3.83 -13.80
N LEU A 495 17.85 -3.76 -13.15
CA LEU A 495 18.73 -2.58 -13.22
C LEU A 495 19.23 -2.34 -14.65
N GLU A 496 19.62 -3.37 -15.38
CA GLU A 496 20.00 -3.28 -16.79
C GLU A 496 18.82 -2.81 -17.65
N ALA A 497 17.61 -3.33 -17.40
CA ALA A 497 16.38 -2.88 -18.10
C ALA A 497 16.10 -1.39 -17.85
N LEU A 498 16.24 -0.91 -16.60
CA LEU A 498 16.05 0.50 -16.24
C LEU A 498 17.10 1.41 -16.89
N SER A 499 18.39 0.99 -16.92
CA SER A 499 19.45 1.72 -17.61
C SER A 499 19.16 1.83 -19.12
N LEU A 500 18.73 0.73 -19.76
CA LEU A 500 18.37 0.73 -21.17
C LEU A 500 17.23 1.72 -21.48
N LEU A 501 16.21 1.75 -20.62
CA LEU A 501 15.07 2.70 -20.76
C LEU A 501 15.50 4.14 -20.54
N ASN A 502 16.31 4.41 -19.51
CA ASN A 502 16.82 5.74 -19.21
C ASN A 502 17.72 6.30 -20.33
N ASP A 503 18.57 5.46 -20.94
CA ASP A 503 19.56 5.87 -21.91
C ASP A 503 19.02 5.98 -23.35
N ASN A 504 17.92 5.27 -23.67
CA ASN A 504 17.44 5.13 -25.05
C ASN A 504 15.99 5.62 -25.28
N ALA A 505 15.31 6.12 -24.25
CA ALA A 505 13.95 6.63 -24.37
C ALA A 505 13.76 7.91 -23.53
N ASP A 506 12.79 8.73 -23.91
CA ASP A 506 12.32 9.83 -23.06
C ASP A 506 11.43 9.23 -21.95
N SER A 507 12.03 9.03 -20.79
CA SER A 507 11.45 8.20 -19.73
C SER A 507 11.46 8.91 -18.38
N LYS A 508 10.36 8.76 -17.63
CA LYS A 508 10.24 9.08 -16.22
C LYS A 508 9.89 7.85 -15.42
N PHE A 509 10.28 7.80 -14.16
CA PHE A 509 10.33 6.58 -13.37
C PHE A 509 9.58 6.71 -12.05
N LEU A 510 8.74 5.71 -11.72
CA LEU A 510 8.04 5.57 -10.45
C LEU A 510 8.47 4.25 -9.79
N PRO A 511 9.31 4.29 -8.74
CA PRO A 511 9.70 3.09 -8.01
C PRO A 511 8.53 2.53 -7.20
N LEU A 512 8.45 1.22 -7.06
CA LEU A 512 7.53 0.52 -6.18
C LEU A 512 8.34 -0.05 -5.01
N VAL A 513 8.31 0.63 -3.87
CA VAL A 513 8.99 0.19 -2.65
C VAL A 513 8.14 -0.81 -1.87
N ARG A 514 8.77 -1.77 -1.24
CA ARG A 514 8.07 -2.90 -0.61
C ARG A 514 7.52 -2.60 0.80
N ARG A 515 7.99 -1.51 1.44
CA ARG A 515 7.56 -1.10 2.80
C ARG A 515 7.13 0.34 2.83
N GLY A 516 6.27 0.65 3.80
CA GLY A 516 5.52 1.89 3.86
C GLY A 516 6.37 3.14 3.67
N ASN A 517 7.32 3.38 4.55
CA ASN A 517 8.09 4.64 4.56
C ASN A 517 9.57 4.42 4.15
N THR A 518 9.84 3.53 3.20
CA THR A 518 11.19 3.29 2.66
C THR A 518 11.77 4.55 2.03
N MET A 519 10.97 5.30 1.26
CA MET A 519 11.43 6.56 0.66
C MET A 519 11.77 7.61 1.71
N GLY A 520 10.97 7.71 2.77
CA GLY A 520 11.28 8.56 3.91
C GLY A 520 12.56 8.13 4.63
N ALA A 521 12.76 6.83 4.84
CA ALA A 521 13.98 6.31 5.46
C ALA A 521 15.24 6.69 4.67
N ILE A 522 15.20 6.57 3.34
CA ILE A 522 16.29 7.01 2.46
C ILE A 522 16.49 8.54 2.58
N GLN A 523 15.39 9.32 2.57
CA GLN A 523 15.45 10.79 2.72
C GLN A 523 16.02 11.23 4.08
N MET A 524 15.75 10.47 5.14
CA MET A 524 16.20 10.75 6.51
C MET A 524 17.58 10.14 6.82
N GLY A 525 18.24 9.53 5.83
CA GLY A 525 19.59 8.98 5.97
C GLY A 525 19.68 7.59 6.61
N MET A 526 18.57 6.82 6.67
CA MET A 526 18.55 5.44 7.16
C MET A 526 19.01 4.43 6.08
N ALA A 527 20.11 4.76 5.40
CA ALA A 527 20.70 3.94 4.37
C ALA A 527 22.23 4.13 4.35
N PRO A 528 23.02 3.10 4.03
CA PRO A 528 24.47 3.20 4.05
C PRO A 528 25.00 4.25 3.04
N GLY A 529 25.94 5.07 3.46
CA GLY A 529 26.55 6.10 2.62
C GLY A 529 25.71 7.35 2.40
N LEU A 530 24.53 7.46 3.07
CA LEU A 530 23.63 8.61 2.97
C LEU A 530 23.46 9.33 4.31
N LEU A 531 23.36 10.64 4.24
CA LEU A 531 22.90 11.54 5.29
C LEU A 531 21.53 12.11 4.92
N PRO A 532 20.80 12.73 5.86
CA PRO A 532 19.50 13.32 5.56
C PRO A 532 19.53 14.27 4.37
N GLY A 533 18.46 14.29 3.60
CA GLY A 533 18.33 15.09 2.38
C GLY A 533 18.98 14.46 1.16
N GLN A 534 19.20 13.15 1.18
CA GLN A 534 19.87 12.39 0.10
C GLN A 534 21.31 12.84 -0.16
N ASN A 535 21.95 13.43 0.83
CA ASN A 535 23.34 13.83 0.74
C ASN A 535 24.24 12.59 0.82
N ARG A 536 25.21 12.45 -0.09
CA ARG A 536 26.25 11.40 0.07
C ARG A 536 27.09 11.68 1.30
N LEU A 537 27.48 10.65 2.02
CA LEU A 537 28.25 10.77 3.25
C LEU A 537 29.53 11.61 3.06
N ALA A 538 30.24 11.46 1.96
CA ALA A 538 31.46 12.20 1.65
C ALA A 538 31.23 13.72 1.48
N GLU A 539 30.14 14.11 0.89
CA GLU A 539 29.78 15.51 0.58
C GLU A 539 28.95 16.14 1.69
N GLY A 540 28.00 15.39 2.25
CA GLY A 540 27.09 15.84 3.32
C GLY A 540 27.75 15.98 4.68
N SER A 541 28.95 15.39 4.88
CA SER A 541 29.69 15.53 6.14
C SER A 541 29.98 16.98 6.48
N GLN A 542 30.23 17.87 5.49
CA GLN A 542 30.41 19.30 5.72
C GLN A 542 29.15 20.01 6.22
N VAL A 543 27.98 19.51 5.87
CA VAL A 543 26.69 20.11 6.23
C VAL A 543 26.27 19.75 7.65
N PHE A 544 26.62 18.55 8.11
CA PHE A 544 26.19 18.02 9.41
C PHE A 544 27.29 17.98 10.48
N SER A 545 28.58 18.19 10.14
CA SER A 545 29.74 18.02 11.06
C SER A 545 29.76 18.94 12.28
N ASP A 546 29.04 20.05 12.26
CA ASP A 546 28.91 20.97 13.40
C ASP A 546 27.82 20.56 14.41
N ILE A 547 26.89 19.65 14.00
CA ILE A 547 25.80 19.19 14.85
C ILE A 547 25.79 17.66 15.08
N TRP A 548 26.49 16.89 14.25
CA TRP A 548 26.64 15.45 14.38
C TRP A 548 28.11 15.15 14.77
N VAL A 549 28.31 14.76 16.02
CA VAL A 549 29.63 14.75 16.68
C VAL A 549 30.60 13.71 16.10
N ASN A 550 30.08 12.52 15.71
CA ASN A 550 30.86 11.34 15.34
C ASN A 550 30.52 10.82 13.94
N LEU A 551 30.49 11.71 12.93
CA LEU A 551 30.14 11.27 11.57
C LEU A 551 31.07 10.17 11.07
N PRO A 552 30.51 9.06 10.50
CA PRO A 552 31.30 8.02 9.85
C PRO A 552 32.09 8.57 8.66
N SER A 553 33.28 8.01 8.41
CA SER A 553 34.13 8.44 7.29
C SER A 553 34.02 7.53 6.06
N GLN A 554 33.39 6.38 6.18
CA GLN A 554 33.24 5.37 5.12
C GLN A 554 31.81 4.88 5.03
N LYS A 555 31.38 4.49 3.81
CA LYS A 555 30.07 3.83 3.59
C LYS A 555 30.02 2.53 4.42
N GLY A 556 28.93 2.36 5.13
CA GLY A 556 28.63 1.18 5.92
C GLY A 556 28.10 0.00 5.08
N MET A 557 27.73 -1.06 5.78
CA MET A 557 27.16 -2.28 5.22
C MET A 557 25.68 -2.15 4.97
N GLU A 558 25.20 -2.76 3.89
CA GLU A 558 23.76 -2.99 3.63
C GLU A 558 23.25 -4.19 4.45
N THR A 559 21.94 -4.38 4.55
CA THR A 559 21.31 -5.41 5.40
C THR A 559 21.90 -6.80 5.18
N GLU A 560 22.13 -7.19 3.93
CA GLU A 560 22.71 -8.51 3.61
C GLU A 560 24.10 -8.68 4.20
N GLU A 561 24.94 -7.65 4.07
CA GLU A 561 26.30 -7.65 4.62
C GLU A 561 26.28 -7.58 6.15
N ILE A 562 25.34 -6.82 6.75
CA ILE A 562 25.14 -6.75 8.20
C ILE A 562 24.76 -8.13 8.74
N ILE A 563 23.79 -8.81 8.13
CA ILE A 563 23.35 -10.15 8.56
C ILE A 563 24.47 -11.18 8.40
N GLN A 564 25.23 -11.15 7.29
CA GLN A 564 26.38 -12.02 7.11
C GLN A 564 27.46 -11.74 8.16
N SER A 565 27.80 -10.48 8.37
CA SER A 565 28.81 -10.05 9.35
C SER A 565 28.41 -10.44 10.79
N ALA A 566 27.12 -10.30 11.11
CA ALA A 566 26.55 -10.75 12.37
C ALA A 566 26.65 -12.28 12.55
N ALA A 567 26.33 -13.05 11.51
CA ALA A 567 26.46 -14.51 11.51
C ALA A 567 27.91 -15.00 11.66
N ASP A 568 28.88 -14.17 11.25
CA ASP A 568 30.30 -14.41 11.38
C ASP A 568 30.89 -13.87 12.72
N GLY A 569 30.04 -13.28 13.59
CA GLY A 569 30.44 -12.78 14.91
C GLY A 569 31.16 -11.44 14.91
N ASN A 570 31.01 -10.64 13.86
CA ASN A 570 31.64 -9.32 13.72
C ASN A 570 30.73 -8.16 14.15
N ILE A 571 29.44 -8.42 14.48
CA ILE A 571 28.52 -7.46 15.06
C ILE A 571 28.22 -7.85 16.50
N ASP A 572 28.45 -6.93 17.43
CA ASP A 572 28.20 -7.14 18.87
C ASP A 572 26.87 -6.57 19.32
N VAL A 573 26.41 -5.43 18.74
CA VAL A 573 25.13 -4.80 19.05
C VAL A 573 24.34 -4.64 17.75
N LEU A 574 23.11 -5.17 17.73
CA LEU A 574 22.20 -5.07 16.60
C LEU A 574 20.87 -4.48 17.05
N PHE A 575 20.50 -3.34 16.46
CA PHE A 575 19.18 -2.74 16.60
C PHE A 575 18.24 -3.25 15.51
N LEU A 576 17.01 -3.62 15.90
CA LEU A 576 15.89 -3.96 15.02
C LEU A 576 14.80 -2.92 15.22
N LEU A 577 14.59 -2.04 14.23
CA LEU A 577 13.62 -0.94 14.29
C LEU A 577 12.37 -1.26 13.49
N GLY A 578 11.30 -1.71 14.16
CA GLY A 578 10.08 -2.15 13.47
C GLY A 578 10.38 -3.19 12.40
N SER A 579 11.30 -4.12 12.66
CA SER A 579 11.91 -5.00 11.68
C SER A 579 11.89 -6.45 12.13
N ASP A 580 11.61 -7.35 11.20
CA ASP A 580 11.60 -8.79 11.42
C ASP A 580 12.40 -9.53 10.34
N PRO A 581 13.77 -9.54 10.44
CA PRO A 581 14.62 -10.24 9.49
C PRO A 581 14.27 -11.73 9.30
N LEU A 582 13.78 -12.43 10.31
CA LEU A 582 13.37 -13.83 10.16
C LEU A 582 12.17 -13.99 9.22
N SER A 583 11.28 -13.01 9.16
CA SER A 583 10.12 -13.04 8.27
C SER A 583 10.36 -12.32 6.93
N ASP A 584 11.22 -11.30 6.91
CA ASP A 584 11.38 -10.40 5.76
C ASP A 584 12.64 -10.66 4.92
N PHE A 585 13.74 -11.17 5.52
CA PHE A 585 14.98 -11.42 4.80
C PHE A 585 14.92 -12.68 3.94
N TYR A 586 15.61 -12.71 2.81
CA TYR A 586 15.51 -13.82 1.83
C TYR A 586 16.12 -15.15 2.30
N ASP A 587 17.07 -15.16 3.25
CA ASP A 587 17.67 -16.36 3.84
C ASP A 587 17.38 -16.43 5.36
N PRO A 588 16.29 -17.08 5.77
CA PRO A 588 15.89 -17.16 7.17
C PRO A 588 16.90 -17.91 8.05
N ASP A 589 17.62 -18.91 7.51
CA ASP A 589 18.64 -19.67 8.26
C ASP A 589 19.83 -18.78 8.60
N LEU A 590 20.27 -17.94 7.64
CA LEU A 590 21.33 -16.97 7.86
C LEU A 590 20.92 -15.89 8.87
N ALA A 591 19.67 -15.39 8.77
CA ALA A 591 19.12 -14.42 9.71
C ALA A 591 19.04 -15.00 11.13
N GLU A 592 18.59 -16.24 11.28
CA GLU A 592 18.51 -16.91 12.59
C GLU A 592 19.91 -17.11 13.20
N LYS A 593 20.89 -17.53 12.37
CA LYS A 593 22.29 -17.66 12.80
C LYS A 593 22.83 -16.31 13.25
N ALA A 594 22.60 -15.24 12.50
CA ALA A 594 23.01 -13.88 12.84
C ALA A 594 22.47 -13.43 14.20
N LEU A 595 21.15 -13.56 14.41
CA LEU A 595 20.50 -13.18 15.66
C LEU A 595 21.01 -13.99 16.88
N LYS A 596 21.41 -15.23 16.67
CA LYS A 596 22.02 -16.08 17.74
C LYS A 596 23.48 -15.71 18.04
N MET A 597 24.23 -15.21 17.06
CA MET A 597 25.65 -14.89 17.20
C MET A 597 25.91 -13.48 17.77
N VAL A 598 25.01 -12.52 17.49
CA VAL A 598 25.11 -11.14 18.00
C VAL A 598 25.17 -11.11 19.52
N GLY A 599 26.06 -10.27 20.06
CA GLY A 599 26.23 -10.08 21.49
C GLY A 599 24.98 -9.59 22.20
N THR A 600 24.41 -8.49 21.73
CA THR A 600 23.18 -7.87 22.25
C THR A 600 22.25 -7.49 21.10
N VAL A 601 21.08 -8.08 21.06
CA VAL A 601 20.01 -7.73 20.13
C VAL A 601 19.01 -6.81 20.85
N ILE A 602 18.75 -5.63 20.28
CA ILE A 602 17.84 -4.62 20.82
C ILE A 602 16.70 -4.44 19.83
N SER A 603 15.48 -4.76 20.24
CA SER A 603 14.28 -4.59 19.40
C SER A 603 13.47 -3.37 19.86
N VAL A 604 13.02 -2.56 18.91
CA VAL A 604 12.08 -1.45 19.10
C VAL A 604 10.88 -1.72 18.22
N ASP A 605 9.77 -2.14 18.79
CA ASP A 605 8.61 -2.59 18.02
C ASP A 605 7.31 -2.50 18.84
N LEU A 606 6.20 -2.77 18.16
CA LEU A 606 4.86 -2.86 18.73
C LEU A 606 4.61 -4.23 19.38
N PHE A 607 5.20 -5.28 18.81
CA PHE A 607 4.97 -6.69 19.15
C PHE A 607 6.28 -7.44 19.27
N VAL A 608 6.28 -8.48 20.09
CA VAL A 608 7.38 -9.45 20.07
C VAL A 608 7.18 -10.33 18.81
N ASN A 609 7.74 -9.89 17.70
CA ASN A 609 7.75 -10.61 16.43
C ASN A 609 8.79 -11.78 16.45
N PRO A 610 8.84 -12.67 15.44
CA PRO A 610 9.79 -13.78 15.41
C PRO A 610 11.26 -13.40 15.67
N SER A 611 11.75 -12.30 15.10
CA SER A 611 13.11 -11.82 15.35
C SER A 611 13.30 -11.25 16.76
N ALA A 612 12.26 -10.58 17.29
CA ALA A 612 12.28 -10.04 18.64
C ALA A 612 12.31 -11.11 19.73
N TYR A 613 11.92 -12.37 19.44
CA TYR A 613 12.18 -13.49 20.35
C TYR A 613 13.66 -13.72 20.64
N HIS A 614 14.55 -13.23 19.79
CA HIS A 614 16.02 -13.25 19.98
C HIS A 614 16.55 -11.99 20.69
N ALA A 615 15.70 -10.98 20.94
CA ALA A 615 16.13 -9.75 21.59
C ALA A 615 16.57 -9.99 23.05
N ASP A 616 17.59 -9.27 23.47
CA ASP A 616 18.04 -9.18 24.86
C ASP A 616 17.33 -8.00 25.57
N ILE A 617 17.02 -6.94 24.81
CA ILE A 617 16.31 -5.75 25.25
C ILE A 617 15.18 -5.45 24.27
N PHE A 618 14.01 -5.14 24.78
CA PHE A 618 12.86 -4.74 23.96
C PHE A 618 12.28 -3.42 24.46
N PHE A 619 12.18 -2.44 23.56
CA PHE A 619 11.53 -1.16 23.79
C PHE A 619 10.13 -1.17 23.17
N PRO A 620 9.06 -0.90 23.93
CA PRO A 620 7.71 -0.77 23.39
C PRO A 620 7.55 0.54 22.65
N ALA A 621 7.31 0.46 21.35
CA ALA A 621 7.10 1.59 20.46
C ALA A 621 5.63 2.01 20.40
N SER A 622 5.38 3.24 19.97
CA SER A 622 4.06 3.76 19.65
C SER A 622 3.68 3.47 18.19
N SER A 623 2.40 3.17 17.94
CA SER A 623 1.87 3.00 16.58
C SER A 623 1.64 4.35 15.89
N PHE A 624 1.40 4.32 14.58
CA PHE A 624 1.12 5.54 13.81
C PHE A 624 -0.19 6.24 14.23
N THR A 625 -1.12 5.55 14.90
CA THR A 625 -2.34 6.15 15.46
C THR A 625 -2.09 6.89 16.77
N GLU A 626 -0.92 6.67 17.38
CA GLU A 626 -0.52 7.14 18.71
C GLU A 626 0.57 8.22 18.65
N VAL A 627 1.02 8.60 17.46
CA VAL A 627 2.07 9.60 17.24
C VAL A 627 1.65 10.66 16.23
N THR A 628 2.24 11.84 16.34
CA THR A 628 2.18 12.88 15.32
C THR A 628 3.52 12.94 14.60
N GLY A 629 3.48 12.96 13.26
CA GLY A 629 4.66 12.96 12.42
C GLY A 629 4.30 13.04 10.94
N SER A 630 5.13 12.48 10.08
CA SER A 630 4.92 12.45 8.64
C SER A 630 5.37 11.14 8.00
N HIS A 631 4.91 10.91 6.79
CA HIS A 631 5.18 9.73 5.99
C HIS A 631 5.54 10.16 4.56
N THR A 632 6.51 9.49 3.95
CA THR A 632 6.87 9.70 2.55
C THR A 632 6.55 8.46 1.73
N ASN A 633 5.63 8.59 0.79
CA ASN A 633 5.19 7.48 -0.04
C ASN A 633 6.19 7.15 -1.18
N THR A 634 5.87 6.15 -1.97
CA THR A 634 6.72 5.63 -3.05
C THR A 634 7.08 6.68 -4.13
N GLU A 635 6.21 7.67 -4.38
CA GLU A 635 6.49 8.78 -5.32
C GLU A 635 7.29 9.94 -4.68
N GLY A 636 7.63 9.82 -3.38
CA GLY A 636 8.33 10.88 -2.64
C GLY A 636 7.42 11.95 -2.04
N ARG A 637 6.11 11.74 -2.03
CA ARG A 637 5.11 12.64 -1.45
C ARG A 637 5.09 12.51 0.07
N ILE A 638 5.31 13.64 0.77
CA ILE A 638 5.29 13.75 2.23
C ILE A 638 3.90 14.13 2.68
N THR A 639 3.27 13.31 3.51
CA THR A 639 1.92 13.53 4.04
C THR A 639 1.90 13.44 5.57
N PRO A 640 0.98 14.14 6.27
CA PRO A 640 0.95 14.14 7.72
C PRO A 640 0.38 12.83 8.30
N ILE A 641 1.03 12.35 9.35
CA ILE A 641 0.48 11.38 10.31
C ILE A 641 0.03 12.18 11.54
N ARG A 642 -1.18 11.93 12.02
CA ARG A 642 -1.75 12.64 13.17
C ARG A 642 -2.18 11.66 14.24
N GLN A 643 -1.73 11.93 15.46
CA GLN A 643 -2.11 11.16 16.64
C GLN A 643 -3.62 11.26 16.88
N LYS A 644 -4.26 10.12 17.15
CA LYS A 644 -5.68 10.05 17.50
C LYS A 644 -5.93 9.46 18.89
N VAL A 645 -5.10 8.53 19.31
CA VAL A 645 -5.21 7.86 20.63
C VAL A 645 -3.90 7.95 21.37
N THR A 646 -3.92 7.68 22.66
CA THR A 646 -2.71 7.68 23.49
C THR A 646 -1.96 6.34 23.36
N SER A 647 -0.64 6.37 23.50
CA SER A 647 0.18 5.17 23.53
C SER A 647 -0.16 4.29 24.74
N PRO A 648 -0.29 2.97 24.59
CA PRO A 648 -0.67 2.11 25.70
C PRO A 648 0.47 1.94 26.72
N GLY A 649 0.12 1.92 28.00
CA GLY A 649 1.06 1.69 29.10
C GLY A 649 2.15 2.74 29.16
N THR A 650 3.40 2.33 28.96
CA THR A 650 4.58 3.22 28.95
C THR A 650 5.26 3.25 27.58
N ALA A 651 4.62 2.76 26.52
CA ALA A 651 5.15 2.83 25.17
C ALA A 651 5.44 4.28 24.74
N ARG A 652 6.46 4.47 23.91
CA ARG A 652 6.96 5.80 23.50
C ARG A 652 7.16 5.89 21.99
N PRO A 653 7.01 7.08 21.41
CA PRO A 653 7.45 7.33 20.05
C PRO A 653 8.92 6.97 19.83
N ASP A 654 9.27 6.38 18.71
CA ASP A 654 10.62 5.90 18.42
C ASP A 654 11.67 7.02 18.49
N TRP A 655 11.32 8.24 18.06
CA TRP A 655 12.22 9.39 18.17
C TRP A 655 12.58 9.75 19.63
N MET A 656 11.63 9.58 20.57
CA MET A 656 11.89 9.77 22.00
C MET A 656 12.84 8.70 22.53
N ILE A 657 12.67 7.44 22.10
CA ILE A 657 13.56 6.33 22.50
C ILE A 657 14.99 6.64 22.05
N ALA A 658 15.17 7.07 20.79
CA ALA A 658 16.47 7.48 20.27
C ALA A 658 17.08 8.65 21.06
N ALA A 659 16.29 9.68 21.39
CA ALA A 659 16.74 10.83 22.16
C ALA A 659 17.15 10.46 23.60
N GLU A 660 16.42 9.57 24.25
CA GLU A 660 16.75 9.08 25.59
C GLU A 660 18.01 8.22 25.63
N ILE A 661 18.22 7.37 24.62
CA ILE A 661 19.47 6.61 24.46
C ILE A 661 20.64 7.59 24.29
N ALA A 662 20.51 8.58 23.40
CA ALA A 662 21.54 9.61 23.21
C ALA A 662 21.85 10.35 24.52
N HIS A 663 20.81 10.75 25.28
CA HIS A 663 20.97 11.41 26.57
C HIS A 663 21.74 10.55 27.57
N ARG A 664 21.49 9.25 27.63
CA ARG A 664 22.22 8.30 28.47
C ARG A 664 23.70 8.14 28.05
N LEU A 665 24.01 8.34 26.77
CA LEU A 665 25.37 8.37 26.24
C LEU A 665 26.06 9.72 26.48
N GLY A 666 25.36 10.69 27.09
CA GLY A 666 25.91 12.02 27.41
C GLY A 666 25.79 13.04 26.29
N HIS A 667 24.92 12.78 25.29
CA HIS A 667 24.66 13.65 24.15
C HIS A 667 23.20 14.11 24.12
N ASP A 668 22.95 15.27 23.55
CA ASP A 668 21.63 15.80 23.29
C ASP A 668 21.38 15.76 21.77
N LEU A 669 20.29 15.13 21.33
CA LEU A 669 19.88 15.18 19.93
C LEU A 669 19.26 16.53 19.52
N GLY A 670 18.93 17.42 20.48
CA GLY A 670 18.26 18.68 20.20
C GLY A 670 16.84 18.50 19.67
N ILE A 671 16.16 17.43 20.06
CA ILE A 671 14.82 17.07 19.61
C ILE A 671 13.91 16.99 20.84
N GLU A 672 13.03 17.96 21.03
CA GLU A 672 11.98 17.95 22.05
C GLU A 672 10.61 17.63 21.44
N LYS A 673 10.44 17.89 20.14
CA LYS A 673 9.20 17.68 19.39
C LYS A 673 9.49 17.48 17.89
N PRO A 674 8.56 16.93 17.12
CA PRO A 674 8.73 16.67 15.68
C PRO A 674 9.13 17.91 14.85
N GLU A 675 8.65 19.09 15.22
CA GLU A 675 8.97 20.35 14.53
C GLU A 675 10.47 20.69 14.58
N ASP A 676 11.21 20.29 15.63
CA ASP A 676 12.63 20.57 15.76
C ASP A 676 13.42 19.85 14.67
N ILE A 677 12.99 18.65 14.29
CA ILE A 677 13.58 17.86 13.21
C ILE A 677 13.42 18.58 11.88
N TRP A 678 12.20 19.04 11.56
CA TRP A 678 11.94 19.75 10.31
C TRP A 678 12.64 21.10 10.23
N ASN A 679 12.80 21.81 11.35
CA ASN A 679 13.59 23.03 11.44
C ASN A 679 15.08 22.75 11.14
N GLU A 680 15.63 21.67 11.67
CA GLU A 680 17.00 21.26 11.38
C GLU A 680 17.17 20.86 9.93
N LEU A 681 16.29 20.01 9.37
CA LEU A 681 16.28 19.61 7.96
C LEU A 681 16.17 20.79 7.01
N ASN A 682 15.23 21.71 7.24
CA ASN A 682 15.02 22.89 6.42
C ASN A 682 16.28 23.78 6.38
N SER A 683 16.98 23.91 7.51
CA SER A 683 18.19 24.73 7.62
C SER A 683 19.44 24.09 7.01
N ARG A 684 19.48 22.76 6.82
CA ARG A 684 20.67 21.98 6.44
C ARG A 684 20.58 21.30 5.08
N SER A 685 19.39 20.90 4.68
CA SER A 685 19.18 20.13 3.46
C SER A 685 18.51 20.97 2.36
N ILE A 686 19.21 21.14 1.23
CA ILE A 686 18.67 21.87 0.06
C ILE A 686 17.39 21.20 -0.46
N SER A 687 17.31 19.86 -0.41
CA SER A 687 16.13 19.12 -0.86
C SER A 687 14.91 19.35 0.03
N HIS A 688 15.10 19.73 1.31
CA HIS A 688 14.02 20.01 2.26
C HIS A 688 13.79 21.52 2.49
N GLU A 689 14.49 22.40 1.76
CA GLU A 689 14.31 23.85 1.87
C GLU A 689 12.84 24.23 1.61
N GLN A 690 12.26 25.04 2.51
CA GLN A 690 10.86 25.47 2.53
C GLN A 690 9.83 24.42 3.00
N ILE A 691 10.24 23.21 3.37
CA ILE A 691 9.36 22.24 4.01
C ILE A 691 9.45 22.42 5.51
N SER A 692 8.34 22.72 6.13
CA SER A 692 8.20 22.79 7.59
C SER A 692 7.12 21.81 8.07
N PHE A 693 7.15 21.47 9.35
CA PHE A 693 6.13 20.61 9.92
C PHE A 693 4.71 21.17 9.74
N ASP A 694 4.56 22.49 9.95
CA ASP A 694 3.27 23.19 9.72
C ASP A 694 2.84 23.15 8.24
N SER A 695 3.79 23.28 7.32
CA SER A 695 3.46 23.22 5.88
C SER A 695 3.00 21.83 5.44
N ILE A 696 3.58 20.75 6.01
CA ILE A 696 3.13 19.38 5.82
C ILE A 696 1.72 19.19 6.42
N ALA A 697 1.53 19.64 7.67
CA ALA A 697 0.26 19.51 8.37
C ALA A 697 -0.91 20.21 7.65
N ASN A 698 -0.65 21.30 6.93
CA ASN A 698 -1.65 22.10 6.22
C ASN A 698 -1.77 21.78 4.72
N SER A 699 -1.02 20.78 4.20
CA SER A 699 -1.10 20.33 2.81
C SER A 699 -1.91 19.04 2.72
N PRO A 700 -3.20 19.07 2.32
CA PRO A 700 -4.01 17.87 2.19
C PRO A 700 -3.48 16.91 1.11
N ASP A 701 -2.86 17.44 0.06
CA ASP A 701 -2.27 16.67 -1.05
C ASP A 701 -0.80 16.30 -0.81
N GLY A 702 -0.24 16.67 0.36
CA GLY A 702 1.16 16.45 0.67
C GLY A 702 2.12 17.39 -0.06
N GLN A 703 3.42 17.19 0.17
CA GLN A 703 4.50 17.99 -0.42
C GLN A 703 5.59 17.07 -0.98
N PHE A 704 6.34 17.56 -1.97
CA PHE A 704 7.51 16.89 -2.50
C PHE A 704 8.78 17.62 -2.10
N ILE A 705 9.86 16.86 -1.84
CA ILE A 705 11.19 17.45 -1.73
C ILE A 705 11.67 17.94 -3.10
N LYS A 706 12.60 18.90 -3.10
CA LYS A 706 13.31 19.25 -4.32
C LYS A 706 14.18 18.07 -4.77
N GLU A 707 14.18 17.79 -6.07
CA GLU A 707 15.05 16.76 -6.64
C GLU A 707 16.51 17.10 -6.42
N SER A 708 17.32 16.08 -6.22
CA SER A 708 18.77 16.18 -6.04
C SER A 708 19.47 15.36 -7.13
N ASP A 709 20.35 15.99 -7.88
CA ASP A 709 21.19 15.32 -8.89
C ASP A 709 22.41 14.59 -8.27
N ALA A 710 22.50 14.56 -6.94
CA ALA A 710 23.66 13.98 -6.25
C ALA A 710 23.79 12.47 -6.41
N ILE A 711 22.66 11.78 -6.69
CA ILE A 711 22.61 10.33 -6.85
C ILE A 711 22.06 10.02 -8.23
N THR A 712 22.82 9.25 -9.01
CA THR A 712 22.40 8.78 -10.34
C THR A 712 22.60 7.28 -10.42
N LEU A 713 21.76 6.63 -11.21
CA LEU A 713 21.98 5.24 -11.60
C LEU A 713 23.24 5.20 -12.45
N GLY A 714 24.36 4.69 -11.86
CA GLY A 714 25.65 4.63 -12.55
C GLY A 714 25.64 3.66 -13.74
N ASN A 715 26.71 3.69 -14.55
CA ASN A 715 26.89 2.70 -15.60
C ASN A 715 27.04 1.30 -14.97
N LEU A 716 26.08 0.43 -15.24
CA LEU A 716 26.11 -0.96 -14.81
C LEU A 716 27.07 -1.76 -15.69
N GLU A 717 27.94 -2.56 -15.08
CA GLU A 717 28.71 -3.55 -15.84
C GLU A 717 27.72 -4.52 -16.50
N LYS A 718 27.76 -4.62 -17.84
CA LYS A 718 26.99 -5.62 -18.57
C LYS A 718 27.45 -7.01 -18.15
N ILE A 719 26.62 -7.73 -17.39
CA ILE A 719 26.87 -9.16 -17.16
C ILE A 719 26.48 -9.92 -18.41
N SER A 720 27.45 -10.50 -19.04
CA SER A 720 27.33 -11.06 -20.37
C SER A 720 26.58 -12.40 -20.46
N ASP A 721 26.21 -13.06 -19.34
CA ASP A 721 25.62 -14.40 -19.41
C ASP A 721 24.56 -14.65 -18.32
N THR A 722 23.30 -14.57 -18.71
CA THR A 722 22.24 -15.34 -18.04
C THR A 722 22.55 -16.84 -18.21
N ARG A 723 22.58 -17.61 -17.12
CA ARG A 723 22.76 -19.07 -17.19
C ARG A 723 21.86 -19.66 -18.25
N PRO A 724 22.37 -20.59 -19.12
CA PRO A 724 21.54 -21.30 -20.06
C PRO A 724 20.36 -21.95 -19.31
N PHE A 725 19.16 -21.83 -19.85
CA PHE A 725 18.00 -22.49 -19.30
C PHE A 725 18.15 -24.01 -19.38
N ASP A 726 18.06 -24.69 -18.23
CA ASP A 726 18.04 -26.17 -18.19
C ASP A 726 16.59 -26.63 -18.45
N SER A 727 16.40 -27.41 -19.51
CA SER A 727 15.10 -27.94 -19.91
C SER A 727 14.42 -28.88 -18.88
N TYR A 728 15.14 -29.29 -17.84
CA TYR A 728 14.65 -30.15 -16.76
C TYR A 728 14.35 -29.39 -15.47
N SER A 729 14.52 -28.07 -15.45
CA SER A 729 14.23 -27.23 -14.31
C SER A 729 13.16 -26.18 -14.61
N LEU A 730 12.58 -25.61 -13.55
CA LEU A 730 11.65 -24.48 -13.60
C LEU A 730 12.32 -23.29 -12.94
N ARG A 731 12.17 -22.10 -13.50
CA ARG A 731 12.61 -20.85 -12.84
C ARG A 731 11.63 -20.44 -11.77
N LEU A 732 12.16 -20.22 -10.56
CA LEU A 732 11.36 -19.86 -9.40
C LEU A 732 11.05 -18.36 -9.39
N VAL A 733 9.79 -18.03 -9.15
CA VAL A 733 9.30 -16.67 -8.85
C VAL A 733 8.68 -16.70 -7.47
N LEU A 734 9.14 -15.84 -6.56
CA LEU A 734 8.57 -15.67 -5.23
C LEU A 734 8.13 -14.23 -5.03
N ALA A 735 6.81 -14.01 -4.87
CA ALA A 735 6.18 -12.71 -4.73
C ALA A 735 5.38 -12.61 -3.44
N LYS A 736 5.03 -11.39 -3.02
CA LYS A 736 4.09 -11.16 -1.91
C LYS A 736 2.66 -11.41 -2.34
N ARG A 737 1.79 -11.60 -1.35
CA ARG A 737 0.36 -11.65 -1.48
C ARG A 737 -0.26 -10.63 -0.52
N MET A 738 -1.46 -10.15 -0.83
CA MET A 738 -2.19 -9.19 0.01
C MET A 738 -2.28 -9.68 1.46
N TYR A 739 -2.67 -10.93 1.67
CA TYR A 739 -2.76 -11.55 2.98
C TYR A 739 -1.66 -12.58 3.17
N ASP A 740 -0.88 -12.39 4.22
CA ASP A 740 0.27 -13.20 4.59
C ASP A 740 0.33 -13.44 6.11
N MET A 741 1.35 -14.14 6.58
CA MET A 741 1.63 -14.36 8.00
C MET A 741 2.34 -13.17 8.68
N GLY A 742 2.36 -11.98 8.04
CA GLY A 742 2.94 -10.78 8.61
C GLY A 742 2.26 -10.35 9.91
N THR A 743 3.02 -9.75 10.84
CA THR A 743 2.59 -9.46 12.21
C THR A 743 1.25 -8.70 12.27
N ILE A 744 1.08 -7.64 11.46
CA ILE A 744 -0.18 -6.85 11.47
C ILE A 744 -1.36 -7.68 10.99
N THR A 745 -1.20 -8.53 9.98
CA THR A 745 -2.25 -9.43 9.49
C THR A 745 -2.65 -10.41 10.58
N GLN A 746 -1.66 -11.02 11.25
CA GLN A 746 -1.91 -12.05 12.29
C GLN A 746 -2.48 -11.47 13.59
N MET A 747 -2.12 -10.22 13.93
CA MET A 747 -2.63 -9.54 15.12
C MET A 747 -4.01 -8.89 14.91
N SER A 748 -4.55 -8.93 13.68
CA SER A 748 -5.88 -8.42 13.35
C SER A 748 -6.89 -9.57 13.20
N PRO A 749 -7.86 -9.74 14.13
CA PRO A 749 -8.88 -10.80 14.04
C PRO A 749 -9.68 -10.81 12.73
N ALA A 750 -9.85 -9.65 12.10
CA ALA A 750 -10.53 -9.54 10.80
C ALA A 750 -9.68 -10.04 9.62
N LEU A 751 -8.36 -10.17 9.76
CA LEU A 751 -7.44 -10.44 8.66
C LEU A 751 -6.73 -11.80 8.78
N GLN A 752 -6.46 -12.28 9.98
CA GLN A 752 -5.62 -13.46 10.25
C GLN A 752 -6.04 -14.74 9.51
N GLN A 753 -7.33 -14.86 9.18
CA GLN A 753 -7.90 -16.04 8.51
C GLN A 753 -7.65 -16.08 6.99
N PHE A 754 -7.15 -15.00 6.39
CA PHE A 754 -6.98 -14.89 4.94
C PHE A 754 -5.59 -15.29 4.43
N ALA A 755 -4.63 -15.54 5.33
CA ALA A 755 -3.34 -16.09 4.93
C ALA A 755 -3.53 -17.47 4.28
N GLY A 756 -2.93 -17.65 3.09
CA GLY A 756 -3.01 -18.90 2.34
C GLY A 756 -2.04 -19.96 2.83
N THR A 757 -2.10 -21.14 2.23
CA THR A 757 -1.11 -22.19 2.45
C THR A 757 0.04 -22.07 1.47
N SER A 758 1.24 -22.42 1.94
CA SER A 758 2.44 -22.46 1.12
C SER A 758 2.35 -23.58 0.08
N GLN A 759 2.43 -23.23 -1.20
CA GLN A 759 2.40 -24.16 -2.32
C GLN A 759 3.08 -23.54 -3.55
N LEU A 760 3.50 -24.37 -4.49
CA LEU A 760 4.00 -23.91 -5.79
C LEU A 760 2.92 -24.06 -6.87
N HIS A 761 2.84 -23.05 -7.72
CA HIS A 761 1.98 -22.99 -8.88
C HIS A 761 2.84 -23.16 -10.14
N ILE A 762 2.46 -24.06 -11.03
CA ILE A 762 3.16 -24.30 -12.31
C ILE A 762 2.15 -24.45 -13.45
N ASN A 763 2.64 -24.30 -14.69
CA ASN A 763 1.80 -24.48 -15.85
C ASN A 763 1.17 -25.88 -15.89
N PRO A 764 -0.13 -26.02 -16.24
CA PRO A 764 -0.79 -27.33 -16.35
C PRO A 764 -0.07 -28.34 -17.24
N SER A 765 0.50 -27.89 -18.37
CA SER A 765 1.25 -28.78 -19.26
C SER A 765 2.57 -29.29 -18.62
N ASP A 766 3.23 -28.48 -17.82
CA ASP A 766 4.43 -28.92 -17.11
C ASP A 766 4.05 -29.86 -15.95
N PHE A 767 2.94 -29.59 -15.26
CA PHE A 767 2.40 -30.46 -14.23
C PHE A 767 2.10 -31.88 -14.75
N GLU A 768 1.41 -31.95 -15.87
CA GLU A 768 1.11 -33.24 -16.56
C GLU A 768 2.38 -33.93 -17.04
N ALA A 769 3.30 -33.20 -17.70
CA ALA A 769 4.54 -33.76 -18.25
C ALA A 769 5.46 -34.33 -17.14
N MET A 770 5.44 -33.76 -15.95
CA MET A 770 6.19 -34.26 -14.80
C MET A 770 5.52 -35.43 -14.09
N GLY A 771 4.26 -35.77 -14.40
CA GLY A 771 3.51 -36.84 -13.79
C GLY A 771 3.18 -36.60 -12.30
N ILE A 772 2.99 -35.35 -11.91
CA ILE A 772 2.66 -34.96 -10.52
C ILE A 772 1.22 -35.39 -10.24
N ALA A 773 1.01 -36.05 -9.09
CA ALA A 773 -0.33 -36.43 -8.65
C ALA A 773 -0.97 -35.29 -7.85
N GLU A 774 -2.17 -34.86 -8.27
CA GLU A 774 -2.91 -33.79 -7.63
C GLU A 774 -3.15 -34.05 -6.13
N GLY A 775 -2.96 -33.03 -5.29
CA GLY A 775 -3.15 -33.08 -3.86
C GLY A 775 -2.09 -33.88 -3.08
N LYS A 776 -1.03 -34.35 -3.72
CA LYS A 776 0.08 -35.04 -3.03
C LYS A 776 1.31 -34.14 -2.96
N PRO A 777 1.96 -34.04 -1.78
CA PRO A 777 3.21 -33.32 -1.66
C PRO A 777 4.32 -34.06 -2.45
N VAL A 778 5.22 -33.26 -3.03
CA VAL A 778 6.38 -33.73 -3.78
C VAL A 778 7.64 -33.05 -3.26
N LEU A 779 8.79 -33.66 -3.53
CA LEU A 779 10.09 -33.07 -3.21
C LEU A 779 10.45 -32.01 -4.28
N VAL A 780 10.69 -30.78 -3.82
CA VAL A 780 11.20 -29.68 -4.64
C VAL A 780 12.59 -29.34 -4.18
N SER A 781 13.55 -29.25 -5.08
CA SER A 781 14.94 -28.97 -4.77
C SER A 781 15.53 -27.82 -5.59
N ALA A 782 16.41 -27.03 -4.95
CA ALA A 782 17.22 -25.97 -5.54
C ALA A 782 18.67 -26.15 -5.09
N GLY A 783 19.53 -26.70 -5.94
CA GLY A 783 20.88 -27.09 -5.55
C GLY A 783 20.87 -28.13 -4.41
N GLU A 784 21.47 -27.79 -3.27
CA GLU A 784 21.51 -28.66 -2.07
C GLU A 784 20.31 -28.49 -1.15
N ARG A 785 19.47 -27.47 -1.37
CA ARG A 785 18.31 -27.16 -0.56
C ARG A 785 17.08 -27.89 -1.10
N SER A 786 16.18 -28.33 -0.24
CA SER A 786 14.96 -29.00 -0.65
C SER A 786 13.82 -28.83 0.36
N LEU A 787 12.60 -28.82 -0.17
CA LEU A 787 11.34 -28.76 0.57
C LEU A 787 10.37 -29.80 0.06
N THR A 788 9.46 -30.25 0.94
CA THR A 788 8.33 -31.11 0.56
C THR A 788 7.06 -30.28 0.63
N LEU A 789 6.40 -30.03 -0.50
CA LEU A 789 5.23 -29.19 -0.57
C LEU A 789 4.27 -29.58 -1.70
N LEU A 790 3.07 -29.00 -1.66
CA LEU A 790 2.09 -29.17 -2.73
C LEU A 790 2.49 -28.36 -3.96
N VAL A 791 2.35 -28.99 -5.12
CA VAL A 791 2.44 -28.32 -6.43
C VAL A 791 1.09 -28.39 -7.09
N VAL A 792 0.59 -27.26 -7.55
CA VAL A 792 -0.75 -27.13 -8.16
C VAL A 792 -0.66 -26.59 -9.58
N PRO A 793 -1.50 -27.09 -10.51
CA PRO A 793 -1.57 -26.54 -11.86
C PRO A 793 -2.28 -25.18 -11.84
N ASP A 794 -1.66 -24.17 -12.49
CA ASP A 794 -2.23 -22.82 -12.60
C ASP A 794 -2.01 -22.30 -14.04
N PRO A 795 -3.07 -22.04 -14.80
CA PRO A 795 -2.95 -21.57 -16.20
C PRO A 795 -2.36 -20.16 -16.33
N ARG A 796 -2.34 -19.38 -15.26
CA ARG A 796 -1.74 -18.02 -15.23
C ARG A 796 -0.21 -18.07 -15.27
N ILE A 797 0.39 -19.21 -14.97
CA ILE A 797 1.83 -19.41 -14.93
C ILE A 797 2.30 -19.88 -16.31
N PRO A 798 3.29 -19.20 -16.92
CA PRO A 798 3.86 -19.66 -18.20
C PRO A 798 4.67 -20.95 -18.01
N ARG A 799 4.93 -21.64 -19.14
CA ARG A 799 5.77 -22.85 -19.11
C ARG A 799 7.16 -22.55 -18.61
N SER A 800 7.75 -23.53 -17.93
CA SER A 800 9.09 -23.47 -17.38
C SER A 800 9.28 -22.47 -16.23
N VAL A 801 8.18 -21.99 -15.65
CA VAL A 801 8.15 -21.14 -14.46
C VAL A 801 7.44 -21.86 -13.33
N ALA A 802 7.95 -21.71 -12.11
CA ALA A 802 7.30 -22.09 -10.87
C ALA A 802 7.09 -20.83 -10.03
N PHE A 803 5.87 -20.65 -9.56
CA PHE A 803 5.48 -19.46 -8.81
C PHE A 803 5.03 -19.82 -7.39
N GLY A 804 5.44 -19.04 -6.39
CA GLY A 804 4.98 -19.18 -5.01
C GLY A 804 4.80 -17.85 -4.31
N TYR A 805 3.89 -17.84 -3.32
CA TYR A 805 3.71 -16.69 -2.47
C TYR A 805 4.56 -16.80 -1.20
N LEU A 806 5.16 -15.68 -0.82
CA LEU A 806 5.97 -15.55 0.39
C LEU A 806 5.09 -15.54 1.65
N ASN A 807 5.68 -15.97 2.75
CA ASN A 807 5.14 -15.82 4.09
C ASN A 807 3.70 -16.35 4.23
N GLN A 808 3.47 -17.57 3.72
CA GLN A 808 2.19 -18.28 3.84
C GLN A 808 2.27 -19.40 4.90
N ILE A 809 1.12 -19.97 5.29
CA ILE A 809 1.04 -21.03 6.29
C ILE A 809 1.70 -22.30 5.76
N GLY A 810 2.68 -22.85 6.46
CA GLY A 810 3.37 -24.10 6.12
C GLY A 810 4.84 -23.92 5.86
N GLU A 811 5.39 -24.58 4.85
CA GLU A 811 6.80 -24.54 4.51
C GLU A 811 7.24 -23.18 3.97
N ASP A 812 8.39 -22.70 4.42
CA ASP A 812 8.93 -21.42 3.96
C ASP A 812 9.68 -21.59 2.62
N LEU A 813 9.09 -21.08 1.54
CA LEU A 813 9.65 -21.16 0.19
C LEU A 813 11.00 -20.45 0.06
N ARG A 814 11.38 -19.53 0.96
CA ARG A 814 12.68 -18.87 0.99
C ARG A 814 13.81 -19.87 1.26
N THR A 815 13.52 -21.00 1.89
CA THR A 815 14.51 -22.09 2.09
C THR A 815 15.10 -22.61 0.76
N LEU A 816 14.41 -22.43 -0.37
CA LEU A 816 14.93 -22.78 -1.70
C LEU A 816 15.90 -21.75 -2.27
N LEU A 817 16.04 -20.56 -1.66
CA LEU A 817 16.87 -19.47 -2.16
C LEU A 817 18.33 -19.66 -1.76
N SER A 818 19.26 -19.28 -2.64
CA SER A 818 20.70 -19.22 -2.37
C SER A 818 21.29 -17.91 -2.86
N LYS A 819 22.25 -17.36 -2.12
CA LYS A 819 22.87 -16.06 -2.35
C LYS A 819 23.51 -15.85 -3.75
N SER A 820 23.89 -16.88 -4.46
CA SER A 820 24.81 -16.78 -5.60
C SER A 820 24.18 -16.85 -6.98
N ALA A 821 22.86 -16.82 -7.10
CA ALA A 821 22.19 -17.05 -8.38
C ALA A 821 21.46 -15.80 -8.89
N ASP A 822 21.71 -15.40 -10.15
CA ASP A 822 20.93 -14.37 -10.84
C ASP A 822 19.45 -14.73 -10.95
N SER A 823 19.15 -16.04 -10.99
CA SER A 823 17.83 -16.63 -10.89
C SER A 823 17.93 -18.02 -10.25
N VAL A 824 16.91 -18.44 -9.52
CA VAL A 824 16.85 -19.76 -8.87
C VAL A 824 16.12 -20.74 -9.78
N ASP A 825 16.81 -21.83 -10.14
CA ASP A 825 16.23 -22.95 -10.86
C ASP A 825 15.88 -24.06 -9.86
N ILE A 826 14.65 -24.56 -9.93
CA ILE A 826 14.18 -25.68 -9.09
C ILE A 826 13.89 -26.93 -9.93
N ARG A 827 14.00 -28.08 -9.27
CA ARG A 827 13.57 -29.39 -9.81
C ARG A 827 12.48 -29.97 -8.91
N ILE A 828 11.51 -30.61 -9.53
CA ILE A 828 10.41 -31.29 -8.84
C ILE A 828 10.59 -32.80 -9.08
N ASP A 829 10.64 -33.56 -7.99
CA ASP A 829 10.71 -35.02 -8.03
C ASP A 829 9.40 -35.63 -7.49
N PRO A 830 8.51 -36.11 -8.38
CA PRO A 830 7.24 -36.71 -8.00
C PRO A 830 7.38 -38.16 -7.49
N THR A 831 8.57 -38.77 -7.61
CA THR A 831 8.75 -40.18 -7.29
C THR A 831 9.20 -40.44 -5.85
N VAL A 832 9.62 -39.39 -5.13
CA VAL A 832 10.03 -39.53 -3.72
C VAL A 832 8.77 -39.78 -2.87
N LYS A 833 8.65 -40.97 -2.31
CA LYS A 833 7.65 -41.27 -1.30
C LYS A 833 8.00 -40.51 -0.02
N VAL A 834 7.25 -39.46 0.26
CA VAL A 834 7.31 -38.76 1.54
C VAL A 834 6.76 -39.71 2.60
N SER A 835 7.62 -40.17 3.51
CA SER A 835 7.29 -41.10 4.60
C SER A 835 6.52 -40.43 5.73
#